data_47de194db2f952829ebfccf91c307093
#
_entry.id   47de194db2f952829ebfccf91c307093
#
_cell.length_a   1.000
_cell.length_b   1.000
_cell.length_c   1.000
_cell.angle_alpha   90.00
_cell.angle_beta   90.00
_cell.angle_gamma   90.00
#
_symmetry.space_group_name_H-M   'P 1'
#
loop_
_entity.id
_entity.type
_entity.pdbx_description
1 polymer ?
#
loop_
_entity_poly.entity_id
_entity_poly.type
_entity_poly.pdbx_seq_one_letter_code
_entity_poly.pdbx_strand_id
1 'polypeptide(L)'
;MKSWVVTLCLAIITVALTAESYLIQAVIVDPKEHPVSEVVISDGSKTVFSNEKGYFLINTSADTLTFHRLGFQEKKLSVKNIGKKVILTPEPVVLPRITVSDVAWNIVSPPPDKISLPIDPDRHYYSAGEVLTTNPAIHSNDVPLPGESQNISILGNLSRHSLIILDGVPLNPDGSSFDLSLLDPNNIESVDIIKNNVSVYGGSSAIGGIVMISTKKGLQQTGKQFSISTELGSFGYAQNSLSFTFNQPSTIFRINLSNLSTDNDFRYKVPEWWSPDSTAIRSNNAKHQNSLAASYTHLNKKSHFSFQTEYLSFMRQLPGTVNFTEIYKNASLSGWANRNRFNLNAPLFSGELGTLIWLNLDQTTYDNTKAPLPVYLSHYKQSLLNAGIHGSYGQNSSLTPELSLNTSLSAEAGYNSYQNNNLLNSANNIDFSSRFANSILKTELKMDKGEFIWSNSGAIRYDLTEQENEFTWRLESSLQSLGYIETTIGGTLGTSFALPSPYDLYWKGDSQALGNPDLKSEHSQGWQLWMSNQWNKLYLKSAFHKNDIENLIQWRQIQMWGNVWKPLNIGKARIKNVEIEAGWQPWEWLNLSTSALFTNAKDISEHNEEAAPYLVYIPGRNYSLKMELNWKKLKLWSDYHYSGKQYTTPDNLTEPFPGYSLLDLGLNYSMFIQGWNVSPFFTIRNALNKQYDIYAYVPQPGIAFYGGVSLQVSNP
;
A
#
# COMPACT_ATOMS: atom_id res chain seq x y z
N MET A 1 -15.83 16.64 29.76
CA MET A 1 -15.78 16.90 28.29
C MET A 1 -16.74 16.06 27.43
N LYS A 2 -17.60 15.23 28.02
CA LYS A 2 -18.59 14.38 27.29
C LYS A 2 -19.92 15.07 26.94
N SER A 3 -20.14 16.32 27.36
CA SER A 3 -21.44 16.99 27.21
C SER A 3 -21.54 17.95 26.02
N TRP A 4 -20.45 18.35 25.39
CA TRP A 4 -20.46 19.38 24.32
C TRP A 4 -20.60 18.82 22.89
N VAL A 5 -20.31 17.54 22.67
CA VAL A 5 -20.42 16.92 21.35
C VAL A 5 -21.88 16.61 20.97
N VAL A 6 -22.72 16.27 21.93
CA VAL A 6 -24.16 15.99 21.70
C VAL A 6 -24.95 17.25 21.40
N THR A 7 -24.55 18.41 21.95
CA THR A 7 -25.25 19.67 21.75
C THR A 7 -24.96 20.31 20.40
N LEU A 8 -23.80 20.01 19.78
CA LEU A 8 -23.47 20.54 18.46
C LEU A 8 -24.19 19.78 17.33
N CYS A 9 -24.52 18.51 17.52
CA CYS A 9 -25.28 17.71 16.53
C CYS A 9 -26.77 18.06 16.48
N LEU A 10 -27.34 18.65 17.53
CA LEU A 10 -28.76 19.00 17.59
C LEU A 10 -29.09 20.42 17.09
N ALA A 11 -28.11 21.30 16.94
CA ALA A 11 -28.31 22.70 16.50
C ALA A 11 -28.36 22.89 14.98
N ILE A 12 -28.15 21.84 14.17
CA ILE A 12 -28.12 21.93 12.68
C ILE A 12 -29.47 21.56 12.04
N ILE A 13 -30.49 21.19 12.81
CA ILE A 13 -31.75 20.59 12.28
C ILE A 13 -32.85 21.61 11.93
N THR A 14 -32.67 22.90 12.05
CA THR A 14 -33.75 23.84 11.75
C THR A 14 -33.39 24.97 10.81
N VAL A 15 -33.41 24.73 9.50
CA VAL A 15 -33.88 25.66 8.47
C VAL A 15 -34.35 24.85 7.24
N ALA A 16 -35.61 24.52 7.17
CA ALA A 16 -36.26 24.07 5.95
C ALA A 16 -36.80 25.30 5.20
N LEU A 17 -36.11 25.74 4.15
CA LEU A 17 -36.63 26.61 3.11
C LEU A 17 -37.26 25.72 2.03
N THR A 18 -38.54 25.91 1.76
CA THR A 18 -39.25 25.28 0.63
C THR A 18 -38.69 25.82 -0.68
N ALA A 19 -37.82 25.01 -1.33
CA ALA A 19 -37.36 25.30 -2.66
C ALA A 19 -38.44 24.85 -3.66
N GLU A 20 -38.88 25.77 -4.55
CA GLU A 20 -39.69 25.38 -5.72
C GLU A 20 -38.94 24.34 -6.53
N SER A 21 -39.59 23.22 -6.83
CA SER A 21 -39.01 22.18 -7.67
C SER A 21 -39.57 22.26 -9.07
N TYR A 22 -38.68 22.21 -10.06
CA TYR A 22 -38.99 22.24 -11.50
C TYR A 22 -38.85 20.84 -12.09
N LEU A 23 -39.90 20.36 -12.76
CA LEU A 23 -39.82 19.13 -13.55
C LEU A 23 -39.38 19.50 -14.99
N ILE A 24 -38.13 19.19 -15.33
CA ILE A 24 -37.53 19.51 -16.63
C ILE A 24 -37.46 18.24 -17.48
N GLN A 25 -38.00 18.34 -18.69
CA GLN A 25 -37.94 17.29 -19.71
C GLN A 25 -37.53 17.89 -21.05
N ALA A 26 -36.55 17.27 -21.71
CA ALA A 26 -36.10 17.69 -23.05
C ALA A 26 -35.39 16.55 -23.78
N VAL A 27 -35.10 16.77 -25.05
CA VAL A 27 -34.28 15.87 -25.88
C VAL A 27 -32.95 16.52 -26.16
N ILE A 28 -31.87 15.79 -25.95
CA ILE A 28 -30.51 16.23 -26.26
C ILE A 28 -30.14 15.76 -27.67
N VAL A 29 -29.68 16.67 -28.49
CA VAL A 29 -29.29 16.40 -29.88
C VAL A 29 -27.93 17.06 -30.21
N ASP A 30 -27.26 16.56 -31.25
CA ASP A 30 -26.10 17.20 -31.84
C ASP A 30 -26.54 18.35 -32.81
N PRO A 31 -25.63 19.16 -33.36
CA PRO A 31 -25.97 20.21 -34.35
C PRO A 31 -26.59 19.68 -35.66
N LYS A 32 -26.51 18.38 -35.92
CA LYS A 32 -27.14 17.70 -37.07
C LYS A 32 -28.47 17.05 -36.72
N GLU A 33 -29.00 17.34 -35.50
CA GLU A 33 -30.25 16.83 -34.96
C GLU A 33 -30.27 15.33 -34.66
N HIS A 34 -29.11 14.63 -34.57
CA HIS A 34 -29.08 13.26 -34.10
C HIS A 34 -29.22 13.23 -32.58
N PRO A 35 -30.00 12.31 -32.03
CA PRO A 35 -30.13 12.18 -30.56
C PRO A 35 -28.82 11.76 -29.91
N VAL A 36 -28.51 12.39 -28.77
CA VAL A 36 -27.32 12.10 -27.98
C VAL A 36 -27.71 11.37 -26.73
N SER A 37 -27.42 10.05 -26.69
CA SER A 37 -27.67 9.18 -25.54
C SER A 37 -26.57 9.31 -24.47
N GLU A 38 -26.82 8.81 -23.26
CA GLU A 38 -25.84 8.72 -22.14
C GLU A 38 -25.21 10.06 -21.75
N VAL A 39 -25.89 11.15 -22.01
CA VAL A 39 -25.47 12.46 -21.48
C VAL A 39 -25.77 12.48 -19.99
N VAL A 40 -24.80 12.84 -19.21
CA VAL A 40 -24.92 13.08 -17.75
C VAL A 40 -25.56 14.44 -17.56
N ILE A 41 -26.74 14.52 -16.98
CA ILE A 41 -27.43 15.75 -16.63
C ILE A 41 -27.43 15.88 -15.10
N SER A 42 -26.75 16.88 -14.57
CA SER A 42 -26.63 17.10 -13.13
C SER A 42 -27.07 18.50 -12.72
N ASP A 43 -27.77 18.58 -11.59
CA ASP A 43 -28.10 19.83 -10.92
C ASP A 43 -27.16 20.13 -9.73
N GLY A 44 -26.06 19.36 -9.60
CA GLY A 44 -25.14 19.43 -8.46
C GLY A 44 -25.55 18.52 -7.28
N SER A 45 -26.82 18.11 -7.21
CA SER A 45 -27.34 17.23 -6.15
C SER A 45 -27.90 15.91 -6.68
N LYS A 46 -28.46 15.93 -7.90
CA LYS A 46 -29.02 14.79 -8.61
C LYS A 46 -28.39 14.64 -9.98
N THR A 47 -28.31 13.40 -10.45
CA THR A 47 -27.80 13.07 -11.76
C THR A 47 -28.77 12.13 -12.46
N VAL A 48 -29.08 12.42 -13.73
CA VAL A 48 -29.86 11.56 -14.62
C VAL A 48 -29.13 11.42 -15.95
N PHE A 49 -29.49 10.40 -16.73
CA PHE A 49 -28.88 10.12 -18.04
C PHE A 49 -29.92 10.27 -19.13
N SER A 50 -29.51 10.77 -20.30
CA SER A 50 -30.35 10.69 -21.49
C SER A 50 -30.42 9.25 -22.03
N ASN A 51 -31.61 8.83 -22.48
CA ASN A 51 -31.79 7.50 -23.07
C ASN A 51 -31.33 7.45 -24.54
N GLU A 52 -31.49 6.33 -25.23
CA GLU A 52 -31.09 6.13 -26.62
C GLU A 52 -31.71 7.13 -27.62
N LYS A 53 -32.84 7.76 -27.27
CA LYS A 53 -33.51 8.81 -28.06
C LYS A 53 -33.11 10.22 -27.63
N GLY A 54 -32.07 10.34 -26.77
CA GLY A 54 -31.60 11.62 -26.22
C GLY A 54 -32.53 12.24 -25.17
N TYR A 55 -33.63 11.57 -24.77
CA TYR A 55 -34.61 12.08 -23.83
C TYR A 55 -34.13 11.95 -22.38
N PHE A 56 -34.37 13.01 -21.58
CA PHE A 56 -34.15 12.99 -20.15
C PHE A 56 -35.30 13.66 -19.38
N LEU A 57 -35.42 13.31 -18.11
CA LEU A 57 -36.37 13.88 -17.15
C LEU A 57 -35.66 14.06 -15.80
N ILE A 58 -35.67 15.28 -15.29
CA ILE A 58 -35.10 15.59 -13.98
C ILE A 58 -36.03 16.49 -13.19
N ASN A 59 -36.22 16.18 -11.90
CA ASN A 59 -36.91 17.05 -10.97
C ASN A 59 -35.87 17.72 -10.08
N THR A 60 -35.72 19.04 -10.20
CA THR A 60 -34.67 19.83 -9.58
C THR A 60 -35.21 21.10 -8.90
N SER A 61 -34.54 21.53 -7.84
CA SER A 61 -34.70 22.84 -7.23
C SER A 61 -33.53 23.78 -7.51
N ALA A 62 -32.55 23.35 -8.30
CA ALA A 62 -31.39 24.14 -8.68
C ALA A 62 -31.74 25.12 -9.81
N ASP A 63 -31.03 26.24 -9.88
CA ASP A 63 -31.20 27.25 -10.94
C ASP A 63 -30.53 26.85 -12.26
N THR A 64 -29.63 25.88 -12.26
CA THR A 64 -28.85 25.46 -13.44
C THR A 64 -28.71 23.94 -13.52
N LEU A 65 -28.71 23.43 -14.77
CA LEU A 65 -28.32 22.06 -15.09
C LEU A 65 -27.04 22.04 -15.89
N THR A 66 -26.17 21.10 -15.58
CA THR A 66 -24.94 20.81 -16.30
C THR A 66 -25.15 19.57 -17.15
N PHE A 67 -24.79 19.65 -18.43
CA PHE A 67 -24.86 18.57 -19.41
C PHE A 67 -23.45 18.18 -19.79
N HIS A 68 -23.06 16.94 -19.54
CA HIS A 68 -21.70 16.42 -19.81
C HIS A 68 -21.79 15.07 -20.53
N ARG A 69 -20.98 14.91 -21.57
CA ARG A 69 -20.73 13.64 -22.25
C ARG A 69 -19.36 13.65 -22.89
N LEU A 70 -18.64 12.54 -22.80
CA LEU A 70 -17.34 12.38 -23.47
C LEU A 70 -17.51 12.59 -24.98
N GLY A 71 -16.67 13.44 -25.59
CA GLY A 71 -16.77 13.79 -27.01
C GLY A 71 -17.71 14.96 -27.34
N PHE A 72 -18.24 15.63 -26.32
CA PHE A 72 -19.09 16.82 -26.45
C PHE A 72 -18.66 17.91 -25.49
N GLN A 73 -18.82 19.16 -25.87
CA GLN A 73 -18.56 20.32 -25.03
C GLN A 73 -19.53 20.35 -23.84
N GLU A 74 -18.99 20.49 -22.62
CA GLU A 74 -19.83 20.66 -21.44
C GLU A 74 -20.71 21.92 -21.58
N LYS A 75 -21.98 21.80 -21.24
CA LYS A 75 -22.93 22.87 -21.33
C LYS A 75 -23.66 23.08 -20.02
N LYS A 76 -23.67 24.32 -19.52
CA LYS A 76 -24.48 24.76 -18.37
C LYS A 76 -25.63 25.61 -18.85
N LEU A 77 -26.85 25.27 -18.46
CA LEU A 77 -28.05 26.04 -18.82
C LEU A 77 -28.85 26.36 -17.56
N SER A 78 -29.35 27.59 -17.47
CA SER A 78 -30.36 27.91 -16.43
C SER A 78 -31.64 27.12 -16.70
N VAL A 79 -32.22 26.55 -15.65
CA VAL A 79 -33.44 25.76 -15.67
C VAL A 79 -34.59 26.50 -16.39
N LYS A 80 -34.66 27.83 -16.25
CA LYS A 80 -35.64 28.68 -16.88
C LYS A 80 -35.46 28.82 -18.43
N ASN A 81 -34.26 28.51 -18.94
CA ASN A 81 -33.88 28.63 -20.33
C ASN A 81 -33.82 27.28 -21.06
N ILE A 82 -34.17 26.19 -20.42
CA ILE A 82 -34.17 24.85 -21.02
C ILE A 82 -35.46 24.68 -21.83
N GLY A 83 -35.33 24.70 -23.14
CA GLY A 83 -36.43 24.40 -24.05
C GLY A 83 -36.66 22.89 -24.22
N LYS A 84 -37.50 22.51 -25.16
CA LYS A 84 -37.77 21.10 -25.50
C LYS A 84 -36.56 20.38 -26.12
N LYS A 85 -35.56 21.10 -26.60
CA LYS A 85 -34.30 20.56 -27.16
C LYS A 85 -33.10 21.23 -26.51
N VAL A 86 -32.07 20.44 -26.22
CA VAL A 86 -30.74 20.90 -25.79
C VAL A 86 -29.73 20.45 -26.83
N ILE A 87 -29.01 21.35 -27.44
CA ILE A 87 -27.98 21.04 -28.44
C ILE A 87 -26.64 20.97 -27.74
N LEU A 88 -25.93 19.83 -27.87
CA LEU A 88 -24.54 19.64 -27.46
C LEU A 88 -23.63 19.63 -28.68
N THR A 89 -22.60 20.45 -28.64
CA THR A 89 -21.61 20.57 -29.72
C THR A 89 -20.58 19.45 -29.58
N PRO A 90 -20.33 18.62 -30.60
CA PRO A 90 -19.25 17.65 -30.57
C PRO A 90 -17.90 18.37 -30.41
N GLU A 91 -17.08 17.90 -29.52
CA GLU A 91 -15.72 18.34 -29.27
C GLU A 91 -14.79 17.13 -29.40
N PRO A 92 -13.77 17.18 -30.30
CA PRO A 92 -12.79 16.10 -30.33
C PRO A 92 -12.20 15.93 -28.96
N VAL A 93 -12.33 14.71 -28.41
CA VAL A 93 -11.66 14.35 -27.17
C VAL A 93 -10.17 14.35 -27.49
N VAL A 94 -9.50 15.45 -27.25
CA VAL A 94 -8.06 15.43 -27.01
C VAL A 94 -7.94 14.74 -25.67
N LEU A 95 -7.76 13.42 -25.69
CA LEU A 95 -7.38 12.70 -24.48
C LEU A 95 -6.17 13.43 -23.93
N PRO A 96 -6.24 14.06 -22.75
CA PRO A 96 -5.03 14.55 -22.13
C PRO A 96 -4.12 13.34 -22.10
N ARG A 97 -2.91 13.46 -22.66
CA ARG A 97 -1.87 12.46 -22.42
C ARG A 97 -1.97 12.15 -20.93
N ILE A 98 -2.31 10.92 -20.58
CA ILE A 98 -2.22 10.49 -19.20
C ILE A 98 -0.73 10.59 -18.88
N THR A 99 -0.32 11.75 -18.43
CA THR A 99 0.98 11.95 -17.84
C THR A 99 0.86 11.27 -16.51
N VAL A 100 1.35 10.04 -16.43
CA VAL A 100 1.56 9.37 -15.16
C VAL A 100 2.57 10.24 -14.43
N SER A 101 2.09 11.08 -13.53
CA SER A 101 2.86 12.16 -12.90
C SER A 101 3.69 11.66 -11.71
N ASP A 102 3.99 10.38 -11.62
CA ASP A 102 4.93 9.84 -10.65
C ASP A 102 6.32 9.78 -11.27
N VAL A 103 7.03 10.87 -11.08
CA VAL A 103 8.33 11.16 -11.67
C VAL A 103 9.43 10.22 -11.22
N ALA A 104 9.36 9.75 -10.03
CA ALA A 104 10.47 9.08 -9.40
C ALA A 104 10.79 7.71 -10.02
N TRP A 105 9.78 7.07 -10.55
CA TRP A 105 9.92 5.75 -11.15
C TRP A 105 9.16 5.76 -12.46
N ASN A 106 9.70 6.46 -13.47
CA ASN A 106 9.34 6.19 -14.86
C ASN A 106 9.75 4.73 -15.19
N ILE A 107 9.08 3.79 -14.53
CA ILE A 107 8.80 2.51 -15.13
C ILE A 107 7.92 2.87 -16.31
N VAL A 108 8.54 3.05 -17.46
CA VAL A 108 7.92 3.57 -18.71
C VAL A 108 6.66 2.77 -19.09
N SER A 109 6.51 1.61 -18.54
CA SER A 109 5.27 0.86 -18.38
C SER A 109 5.44 0.00 -17.14
N PRO A 110 4.50 -0.02 -16.19
CA PRO A 110 4.56 -1.00 -15.12
C PRO A 110 4.56 -2.39 -15.74
N PRO A 111 5.30 -3.35 -15.15
CA PRO A 111 5.31 -4.72 -15.64
C PRO A 111 3.87 -5.23 -15.77
N PRO A 112 3.51 -5.99 -16.81
CA PRO A 112 2.16 -6.54 -16.98
C PRO A 112 1.70 -7.40 -15.80
N ASP A 113 2.63 -7.87 -14.98
CA ASP A 113 2.38 -8.68 -13.77
C ASP A 113 2.28 -7.88 -12.48
N LYS A 114 2.16 -6.58 -12.56
CA LYS A 114 1.92 -5.71 -11.40
C LYS A 114 0.59 -6.05 -10.73
N ILE A 115 0.57 -6.15 -9.40
CA ILE A 115 -0.67 -6.16 -8.62
C ILE A 115 -0.99 -4.70 -8.28
N SER A 116 -2.19 -4.25 -8.63
CA SER A 116 -2.68 -2.92 -8.22
C SER A 116 -3.81 -3.10 -7.21
N LEU A 117 -3.65 -2.53 -6.05
CA LEU A 117 -4.64 -2.54 -4.97
C LEU A 117 -5.16 -1.11 -4.79
N PRO A 118 -6.27 -0.73 -5.44
CA PRO A 118 -6.89 0.56 -5.16
C PRO A 118 -7.42 0.57 -3.73
N ILE A 119 -7.25 1.69 -3.05
CA ILE A 119 -7.88 1.88 -1.74
C ILE A 119 -9.36 2.14 -1.98
N ASP A 120 -10.19 1.25 -1.48
CA ASP A 120 -11.64 1.42 -1.54
C ASP A 120 -12.07 2.58 -0.63
N PRO A 121 -12.63 3.68 -1.17
CA PRO A 121 -13.02 4.84 -0.36
C PRO A 121 -14.17 4.55 0.61
N ASP A 122 -14.93 3.49 0.36
CA ASP A 122 -16.05 3.07 1.19
C ASP A 122 -15.64 2.04 2.26
N ARG A 123 -14.37 1.64 2.28
CA ARG A 123 -13.82 0.71 3.26
C ARG A 123 -12.82 1.43 4.15
N HIS A 124 -12.96 1.28 5.44
CA HIS A 124 -12.03 1.83 6.42
C HIS A 124 -10.93 0.82 6.75
N TYR A 125 -9.68 1.29 6.69
CA TYR A 125 -8.48 0.53 7.00
C TYR A 125 -7.76 1.20 8.16
N TYR A 126 -7.31 0.43 9.14
CA TYR A 126 -6.55 0.98 10.26
C TYR A 126 -5.04 1.09 9.96
N SER A 127 -4.56 0.50 8.85
CA SER A 127 -3.15 0.59 8.43
C SER A 127 -2.96 0.29 6.95
N ALA A 128 -1.80 0.71 6.42
CA ALA A 128 -1.37 0.36 5.06
C ALA A 128 -1.11 -1.15 4.90
N GLY A 129 -0.64 -1.83 5.94
CA GLY A 129 -0.39 -3.26 5.91
C GLY A 129 -1.67 -4.10 5.78
N GLU A 130 -2.78 -3.64 6.35
CA GLU A 130 -4.08 -4.31 6.18
C GLU A 130 -4.51 -4.37 4.71
N VAL A 131 -4.32 -3.28 3.95
CA VAL A 131 -4.61 -3.27 2.52
C VAL A 131 -3.81 -4.33 1.77
N LEU A 132 -2.52 -4.42 2.09
CA LEU A 132 -1.58 -5.33 1.43
C LEU A 132 -1.89 -6.80 1.72
N THR A 133 -2.15 -7.14 2.98
CA THR A 133 -2.42 -8.53 3.40
C THR A 133 -3.75 -9.10 2.90
N THR A 134 -4.56 -8.29 2.23
CA THR A 134 -5.75 -8.80 1.50
C THR A 134 -5.38 -9.65 0.29
N ASN A 135 -4.13 -9.61 -0.20
CA ASN A 135 -3.63 -10.46 -1.29
C ASN A 135 -2.73 -11.57 -0.70
N PRO A 136 -2.96 -12.86 -1.03
CA PRO A 136 -2.20 -14.00 -0.51
C PRO A 136 -0.71 -14.00 -0.84
N ALA A 137 -0.28 -13.27 -1.88
CA ALA A 137 1.14 -13.09 -2.21
C ALA A 137 1.89 -12.27 -1.15
N ILE A 138 1.15 -11.56 -0.30
CA ILE A 138 1.66 -10.74 0.80
C ILE A 138 1.32 -11.41 2.13
N HIS A 139 2.30 -11.59 2.95
CA HIS A 139 2.14 -12.16 4.29
C HIS A 139 2.73 -11.21 5.33
N SER A 140 2.07 -11.11 6.49
CA SER A 140 2.59 -10.43 7.67
C SER A 140 2.57 -11.39 8.84
N ASN A 141 3.64 -11.40 9.59
CA ASN A 141 3.75 -12.14 10.85
C ASN A 141 3.47 -11.24 12.07
N ASP A 142 2.96 -10.04 11.86
CA ASP A 142 2.68 -9.10 12.93
C ASP A 142 1.22 -9.19 13.40
N VAL A 143 0.94 -8.68 14.58
CA VAL A 143 -0.41 -8.66 15.16
C VAL A 143 -1.32 -7.74 14.34
N PRO A 144 -2.45 -8.22 13.79
CA PRO A 144 -3.33 -7.40 12.95
C PRO A 144 -4.25 -6.51 13.79
N LEU A 145 -3.67 -5.59 14.54
CA LEU A 145 -4.37 -4.62 15.38
C LEU A 145 -3.97 -3.18 15.04
N PRO A 146 -4.85 -2.21 15.27
CA PRO A 146 -4.55 -0.80 15.04
C PRO A 146 -3.30 -0.33 15.78
N GLY A 147 -2.40 0.36 15.07
CA GLY A 147 -1.18 0.92 15.65
C GLY A 147 -0.08 -0.08 16.03
N GLU A 148 -0.30 -1.38 15.85
CA GLU A 148 0.78 -2.37 15.96
C GLU A 148 1.75 -2.27 14.80
N SER A 149 3.01 -2.67 15.03
CA SER A 149 4.00 -2.78 13.96
C SER A 149 3.52 -3.73 12.87
N GLN A 150 3.79 -3.39 11.61
CA GLN A 150 3.37 -4.21 10.47
C GLN A 150 4.47 -4.27 9.42
N ASN A 151 5.15 -5.40 9.40
CA ASN A 151 6.12 -5.76 8.38
C ASN A 151 5.49 -6.79 7.44
N ILE A 152 5.83 -6.71 6.18
CA ILE A 152 5.31 -7.63 5.16
C ILE A 152 6.42 -8.39 4.47
N SER A 153 6.08 -9.59 4.03
CA SER A 153 6.88 -10.39 3.11
C SER A 153 6.13 -10.64 1.82
N ILE A 154 6.84 -10.68 0.69
CA ILE A 154 6.28 -10.92 -0.64
C ILE A 154 6.73 -12.29 -1.11
N LEU A 155 5.78 -13.14 -1.56
CA LEU A 155 6.05 -14.47 -2.12
C LEU A 155 6.88 -15.38 -1.19
N GLY A 156 6.72 -15.26 0.14
CA GLY A 156 7.46 -16.07 1.10
C GLY A 156 8.95 -15.71 1.26
N ASN A 157 9.37 -14.54 0.81
CA ASN A 157 10.67 -13.97 1.12
C ASN A 157 10.66 -13.37 2.54
N LEU A 158 11.81 -12.95 3.06
CA LEU A 158 11.88 -12.27 4.35
C LEU A 158 11.30 -10.84 4.24
N SER A 159 10.83 -10.26 5.33
CA SER A 159 10.28 -8.89 5.33
C SER A 159 11.31 -7.84 4.90
N ARG A 160 12.58 -8.01 5.24
CA ARG A 160 13.70 -7.19 4.77
C ARG A 160 13.95 -7.24 3.25
N HIS A 161 13.37 -8.22 2.55
CA HIS A 161 13.42 -8.38 1.10
C HIS A 161 12.26 -7.69 0.38
N SER A 162 11.46 -6.91 1.11
CA SER A 162 10.32 -6.14 0.58
C SER A 162 10.65 -4.66 0.66
N LEU A 163 10.99 -4.06 -0.47
CA LEU A 163 11.27 -2.62 -0.54
C LEU A 163 9.97 -1.83 -0.57
N ILE A 164 9.84 -0.88 0.34
CA ILE A 164 8.69 0.03 0.40
C ILE A 164 9.08 1.37 -0.19
N ILE A 165 8.32 1.82 -1.18
CA ILE A 165 8.50 3.09 -1.87
C ILE A 165 7.25 3.94 -1.67
N LEU A 166 7.41 5.14 -1.14
CA LEU A 166 6.34 6.11 -0.94
C LEU A 166 6.52 7.31 -1.86
N ASP A 167 5.58 7.50 -2.81
CA ASP A 167 5.65 8.53 -3.86
C ASP A 167 7.04 8.63 -4.51
N GLY A 168 7.64 7.47 -4.79
CA GLY A 168 8.92 7.35 -5.42
C GLY A 168 10.15 7.38 -4.53
N VAL A 169 10.02 7.55 -3.22
CA VAL A 169 11.13 7.55 -2.28
C VAL A 169 11.22 6.22 -1.56
N PRO A 170 12.36 5.49 -1.61
CA PRO A 170 12.59 4.31 -0.81
C PRO A 170 12.59 4.63 0.69
N LEU A 171 11.83 3.86 1.49
CA LEU A 171 11.73 4.05 2.94
C LEU A 171 12.67 3.12 3.73
N ASN A 172 13.12 2.03 3.14
CA ASN A 172 14.05 1.05 3.75
C ASN A 172 15.20 0.64 2.81
N PRO A 173 15.96 1.59 2.25
CA PRO A 173 17.05 1.28 1.32
C PRO A 173 18.27 0.65 2.00
N ASP A 174 18.31 0.62 3.31
CA ASP A 174 19.40 0.18 4.16
C ASP A 174 19.40 -1.30 4.52
N GLY A 175 18.53 -2.11 3.89
CA GLY A 175 18.40 -3.54 4.18
C GLY A 175 17.55 -3.87 5.41
N SER A 176 16.93 -2.89 6.05
CA SER A 176 15.98 -3.10 7.16
C SER A 176 14.58 -3.44 6.64
N SER A 177 13.69 -3.89 7.54
CA SER A 177 12.24 -3.93 7.28
C SER A 177 11.62 -2.56 7.56
N PHE A 178 10.51 -2.24 6.90
CA PHE A 178 9.76 -1.01 7.15
C PHE A 178 8.41 -1.30 7.82
N ASP A 179 8.15 -0.58 8.91
CA ASP A 179 6.87 -0.66 9.65
C ASP A 179 5.77 0.16 8.94
N LEU A 180 4.87 -0.52 8.24
CA LEU A 180 3.77 0.08 7.48
C LEU A 180 2.73 0.78 8.36
N SER A 181 2.69 0.54 9.67
CA SER A 181 1.81 1.26 10.58
C SER A 181 2.23 2.73 10.77
N LEU A 182 3.45 3.08 10.35
CA LEU A 182 3.95 4.46 10.29
C LEU A 182 3.49 5.24 9.04
N LEU A 183 2.52 4.69 8.30
CA LEU A 183 1.84 5.35 7.19
C LEU A 183 0.36 5.50 7.51
N ASP A 184 -0.18 6.70 7.33
CA ASP A 184 -1.60 6.97 7.53
C ASP A 184 -2.42 6.42 6.34
N PRO A 185 -3.28 5.39 6.53
CA PRO A 185 -4.07 4.81 5.45
C PRO A 185 -5.04 5.82 4.82
N ASN A 186 -5.49 6.84 5.58
CA ASN A 186 -6.38 7.88 5.06
C ASN A 186 -5.72 8.77 4.01
N ASN A 187 -4.38 8.80 3.97
CA ASN A 187 -3.60 9.57 2.99
C ASN A 187 -3.18 8.74 1.77
N ILE A 188 -3.41 7.42 1.75
CA ILE A 188 -3.03 6.54 0.65
C ILE A 188 -4.12 6.54 -0.42
N GLU A 189 -3.74 6.63 -1.70
CA GLU A 189 -4.62 6.54 -2.87
C GLU A 189 -4.60 5.13 -3.47
N SER A 190 -3.42 4.58 -3.66
CA SER A 190 -3.23 3.24 -4.25
C SER A 190 -1.94 2.60 -3.79
N VAL A 191 -1.91 1.28 -3.90
CA VAL A 191 -0.72 0.47 -3.69
C VAL A 191 -0.50 -0.41 -4.91
N ASP A 192 0.70 -0.35 -5.48
CA ASP A 192 1.15 -1.20 -6.56
C ASP A 192 2.28 -2.11 -6.07
N ILE A 193 2.26 -3.38 -6.48
CA ILE A 193 3.27 -4.36 -6.08
C ILE A 193 3.91 -4.96 -7.33
N ILE A 194 5.23 -4.86 -7.41
CA ILE A 194 6.04 -5.55 -8.42
C ILE A 194 6.78 -6.68 -7.72
N LYS A 195 6.61 -7.90 -8.23
CA LYS A 195 7.10 -9.12 -7.58
C LYS A 195 8.42 -9.59 -8.17
N ASN A 196 9.21 -10.27 -7.35
CA ASN A 196 10.34 -11.13 -7.70
C ASN A 196 11.49 -10.43 -8.45
N ASN A 197 12.64 -10.31 -7.80
CA ASN A 197 13.90 -9.82 -8.38
C ASN A 197 13.79 -8.48 -9.12
N VAL A 198 13.48 -7.43 -8.39
CA VAL A 198 13.20 -6.10 -8.93
C VAL A 198 14.16 -5.00 -8.44
N SER A 199 15.34 -5.38 -7.92
CA SER A 199 16.38 -4.42 -7.50
C SER A 199 16.81 -3.46 -8.61
N VAL A 200 16.70 -3.86 -9.86
CA VAL A 200 16.96 -2.96 -11.00
C VAL A 200 16.11 -1.69 -10.95
N TYR A 201 14.92 -1.74 -10.32
CA TYR A 201 14.03 -0.59 -10.19
C TYR A 201 14.18 0.13 -8.85
N GLY A 202 14.57 -0.55 -7.76
CA GLY A 202 14.56 0.02 -6.42
C GLY A 202 15.89 -0.04 -5.66
N GLY A 203 16.85 -0.81 -6.12
CA GLY A 203 18.10 -1.06 -5.40
C GLY A 203 17.96 -2.14 -4.35
N SER A 204 18.62 -1.96 -3.22
CA SER A 204 18.62 -2.89 -2.10
C SER A 204 17.20 -3.24 -1.60
N SER A 205 17.07 -4.39 -0.94
CA SER A 205 15.83 -4.87 -0.29
C SER A 205 14.70 -5.31 -1.26
N ALA A 206 14.96 -5.41 -2.56
CA ALA A 206 13.92 -5.73 -3.55
C ALA A 206 14.01 -7.16 -4.12
N ILE A 207 14.50 -8.12 -3.32
CA ILE A 207 14.57 -9.55 -3.66
C ILE A 207 13.18 -10.15 -3.82
N GLY A 208 12.31 -9.96 -2.84
CA GLY A 208 10.91 -10.42 -2.87
C GLY A 208 10.02 -9.56 -3.77
N GLY A 209 10.27 -8.26 -3.77
CA GLY A 209 9.50 -7.31 -4.57
C GLY A 209 9.58 -5.88 -4.05
N ILE A 210 8.83 -5.01 -4.73
CA ILE A 210 8.66 -3.61 -4.38
C ILE A 210 7.17 -3.35 -4.13
N VAL A 211 6.86 -2.65 -3.04
CA VAL A 211 5.55 -2.06 -2.77
C VAL A 211 5.63 -0.57 -3.01
N MET A 212 4.95 -0.09 -4.03
CA MET A 212 4.85 1.31 -4.37
C MET A 212 3.54 1.88 -3.81
N ILE A 213 3.64 2.81 -2.88
CA ILE A 213 2.52 3.47 -2.24
C ILE A 213 2.40 4.88 -2.80
N SER A 214 1.24 5.21 -3.35
CA SER A 214 0.92 6.54 -3.85
C SER A 214 -0.02 7.24 -2.89
N THR A 215 0.30 8.48 -2.50
CA THR A 215 -0.55 9.30 -1.64
C THR A 215 -1.59 10.08 -2.42
N LYS A 216 -2.70 10.42 -1.77
CA LYS A 216 -3.78 11.22 -2.36
C LYS A 216 -3.28 12.62 -2.70
N LYS A 217 -3.34 13.00 -3.98
CA LYS A 217 -2.83 14.28 -4.48
C LYS A 217 -3.90 15.35 -4.65
N GLY A 218 -5.16 14.96 -4.83
CA GLY A 218 -6.25 15.93 -4.99
C GLY A 218 -7.50 15.33 -5.65
N LEU A 219 -8.40 16.21 -6.09
CA LEU A 219 -9.64 15.84 -6.78
C LEU A 219 -9.38 15.69 -8.28
N GLN A 220 -10.12 14.82 -8.94
CA GLN A 220 -10.13 14.73 -10.41
C GLN A 220 -10.82 15.93 -11.07
N GLN A 221 -11.68 16.63 -10.36
CA GLN A 221 -12.43 17.79 -10.83
C GLN A 221 -12.05 19.05 -10.05
N THR A 222 -12.18 20.22 -10.69
CA THR A 222 -12.03 21.51 -10.01
C THR A 222 -13.06 21.67 -8.91
N GLY A 223 -12.67 22.25 -7.78
CA GLY A 223 -13.56 22.47 -6.65
C GLY A 223 -12.88 22.38 -5.29
N LYS A 224 -13.68 22.42 -4.26
CA LYS A 224 -13.27 22.28 -2.87
C LYS A 224 -13.96 21.06 -2.29
N GLN A 225 -13.22 20.26 -1.55
CA GLN A 225 -13.76 19.13 -0.82
C GLN A 225 -13.31 19.20 0.63
N PHE A 226 -14.23 18.96 1.51
CA PHE A 226 -14.00 18.81 2.93
C PHE A 226 -14.56 17.48 3.39
N SER A 227 -13.81 16.72 4.18
CA SER A 227 -14.29 15.47 4.76
C SER A 227 -13.84 15.29 6.19
N ILE A 228 -14.72 14.71 6.99
CA ILE A 228 -14.49 14.30 8.37
C ILE A 228 -14.89 12.83 8.46
N SER A 229 -14.07 12.01 9.12
CA SER A 229 -14.42 10.63 9.45
C SER A 229 -14.12 10.37 10.92
N THR A 230 -15.01 9.63 11.56
CA THR A 230 -14.85 9.15 12.93
C THR A 230 -15.20 7.67 12.98
N GLU A 231 -14.36 6.89 13.65
CA GLU A 231 -14.54 5.46 13.86
C GLU A 231 -14.26 5.09 15.31
N LEU A 232 -15.08 4.22 15.86
CA LEU A 232 -14.95 3.65 17.20
C LEU A 232 -14.99 2.14 17.10
N GLY A 233 -14.34 1.43 18.00
CA GLY A 233 -14.32 -0.02 17.93
C GLY A 233 -13.94 -0.72 19.21
N SER A 234 -13.78 -2.04 19.10
CA SER A 234 -13.32 -2.91 20.17
C SER A 234 -11.96 -2.47 20.70
N PHE A 235 -11.65 -2.85 21.91
CA PHE A 235 -10.36 -2.64 22.57
C PHE A 235 -9.99 -1.14 22.72
N GLY A 236 -10.98 -0.28 23.02
CA GLY A 236 -10.77 1.15 23.19
C GLY A 236 -10.39 1.91 21.92
N TYR A 237 -10.59 1.31 20.74
CA TYR A 237 -10.22 1.93 19.48
C TYR A 237 -11.05 3.18 19.17
N ALA A 238 -10.37 4.24 18.76
CA ALA A 238 -10.95 5.47 18.20
C ALA A 238 -9.99 6.05 17.16
N GLN A 239 -10.52 6.33 15.96
CA GLN A 239 -9.81 7.03 14.90
C GLN A 239 -10.65 8.21 14.40
N ASN A 240 -9.99 9.36 14.20
CA ASN A 240 -10.60 10.53 13.60
C ASN A 240 -9.72 11.03 12.47
N SER A 241 -10.33 11.47 11.39
CA SER A 241 -9.61 12.12 10.29
C SER A 241 -10.36 13.34 9.79
N LEU A 242 -9.60 14.33 9.35
CA LEU A 242 -10.06 15.56 8.75
C LEU A 242 -9.27 15.81 7.49
N SER A 243 -9.90 16.00 6.34
CA SER A 243 -9.20 16.39 5.14
C SER A 243 -9.87 17.56 4.42
N PHE A 244 -9.03 18.41 3.82
CA PHE A 244 -9.43 19.49 2.95
C PHE A 244 -8.64 19.40 1.66
N THR A 245 -9.33 19.51 0.53
CA THR A 245 -8.72 19.54 -0.79
C THR A 245 -9.28 20.74 -1.57
N PHE A 246 -8.38 21.47 -2.22
CA PHE A 246 -8.70 22.57 -3.09
C PHE A 246 -8.04 22.30 -4.43
N ASN A 247 -8.84 22.25 -5.50
CA ASN A 247 -8.37 21.97 -6.84
C ASN A 247 -8.85 23.04 -7.80
N GLN A 248 -7.88 23.71 -8.45
CA GLN A 248 -8.07 24.64 -9.57
C GLN A 248 -7.30 24.12 -10.79
N PRO A 249 -7.57 24.62 -12.02
CA PRO A 249 -6.89 24.13 -13.23
C PRO A 249 -5.37 24.18 -13.18
N SER A 250 -4.79 25.07 -12.38
CA SER A 250 -3.34 25.25 -12.26
C SER A 250 -2.78 24.91 -10.88
N THR A 251 -3.63 24.62 -9.89
CA THR A 251 -3.18 24.48 -8.49
C THR A 251 -4.01 23.46 -7.75
N ILE A 252 -3.35 22.52 -7.11
CA ILE A 252 -3.96 21.55 -6.23
C ILE A 252 -3.32 21.70 -4.87
N PHE A 253 -4.14 21.83 -3.82
CA PHE A 253 -3.72 21.85 -2.43
C PHE A 253 -4.54 20.84 -1.65
N ARG A 254 -3.88 20.06 -0.81
CA ARG A 254 -4.52 19.12 0.10
C ARG A 254 -3.85 19.15 1.47
N ILE A 255 -4.65 19.05 2.51
CA ILE A 255 -4.20 18.81 3.89
C ILE A 255 -5.04 17.69 4.50
N ASN A 256 -4.40 16.80 5.25
CA ASN A 256 -5.03 15.72 5.99
C ASN A 256 -4.47 15.67 7.41
N LEU A 257 -5.36 15.55 8.39
CA LEU A 257 -5.05 15.36 9.80
C LEU A 257 -5.70 14.08 10.26
N SER A 258 -5.02 13.24 11.00
CA SER A 258 -5.63 12.07 11.64
C SER A 258 -5.06 11.82 13.03
N ASN A 259 -5.90 11.21 13.86
CA ASN A 259 -5.56 10.73 15.18
C ASN A 259 -6.10 9.31 15.36
N LEU A 260 -5.29 8.42 15.92
CA LEU A 260 -5.65 7.06 16.29
C LEU A 260 -5.29 6.84 17.76
N SER A 261 -6.18 6.22 18.51
CA SER A 261 -5.93 5.74 19.86
C SER A 261 -6.60 4.40 20.09
N THR A 262 -5.98 3.52 20.85
CA THR A 262 -6.53 2.21 21.22
C THR A 262 -5.83 1.67 22.46
N ASP A 263 -6.54 0.90 23.29
CA ASP A 263 -5.97 0.18 24.43
C ASP A 263 -5.42 -1.20 24.00
N ASN A 264 -5.97 -1.78 22.93
CA ASN A 264 -5.63 -3.13 22.43
C ASN A 264 -5.64 -4.20 23.51
N ASP A 265 -6.51 -4.10 24.50
CA ASP A 265 -6.60 -4.92 25.71
C ASP A 265 -7.50 -6.17 25.53
N PHE A 266 -7.29 -6.94 24.50
CA PHE A 266 -8.12 -8.11 24.18
C PHE A 266 -7.89 -9.30 25.10
N ARG A 267 -8.91 -10.19 25.21
CA ARG A 267 -8.81 -11.46 25.91
C ARG A 267 -8.17 -12.52 25.02
N TYR A 268 -7.30 -13.36 25.63
CA TYR A 268 -6.69 -14.50 24.98
C TYR A 268 -6.70 -15.73 25.89
N LYS A 269 -6.62 -16.92 25.31
CA LYS A 269 -6.41 -18.17 26.08
C LYS A 269 -4.96 -18.26 26.52
N VAL A 270 -4.75 -18.52 27.79
CA VAL A 270 -3.42 -18.83 28.34
C VAL A 270 -2.98 -20.19 27.78
N PRO A 271 -1.69 -20.40 27.45
CA PRO A 271 -1.21 -21.71 27.01
C PRO A 271 -1.61 -22.83 27.98
N GLU A 272 -2.14 -23.96 27.49
CA GLU A 272 -2.71 -25.07 28.28
C GLU A 272 -1.75 -25.63 29.29
N TRP A 273 -0.44 -25.70 28.93
CA TRP A 273 0.60 -26.20 29.83
C TRP A 273 0.89 -25.27 31.02
N TRP A 274 0.48 -23.99 30.94
CA TRP A 274 0.65 -23.00 32.02
C TRP A 274 -0.58 -22.95 32.92
N SER A 275 -1.76 -22.86 32.37
CA SER A 275 -3.02 -22.84 33.12
C SER A 275 -4.18 -23.28 32.22
N PRO A 276 -4.59 -24.57 32.27
CA PRO A 276 -5.66 -25.08 31.42
C PRO A 276 -6.95 -24.26 31.59
N ASP A 277 -7.66 -24.02 30.47
CA ASP A 277 -8.95 -23.34 30.39
C ASP A 277 -8.98 -21.90 30.94
N SER A 278 -7.83 -21.33 31.28
CA SER A 278 -7.78 -19.93 31.75
C SER A 278 -7.69 -18.93 30.62
N THR A 279 -8.20 -17.72 30.87
CA THR A 279 -8.07 -16.57 29.97
C THR A 279 -7.40 -15.40 30.70
N ALA A 280 -6.62 -14.63 29.98
CA ALA A 280 -6.00 -13.39 30.45
C ALA A 280 -6.33 -12.21 29.51
N ILE A 281 -6.06 -11.01 29.99
CA ILE A 281 -6.17 -9.79 29.18
C ILE A 281 -4.77 -9.36 28.77
N ARG A 282 -4.59 -9.04 27.49
CA ARG A 282 -3.35 -8.46 26.96
C ARG A 282 -3.16 -7.07 27.53
N SER A 283 -2.20 -6.88 28.42
CA SER A 283 -1.88 -5.60 29.08
C SER A 283 -0.65 -4.94 28.48
N ASN A 284 -0.42 -3.67 28.76
CA ASN A 284 0.66 -2.86 28.22
C ASN A 284 0.67 -2.83 26.68
N ASN A 285 -0.51 -2.61 26.06
CA ASN A 285 -0.70 -2.70 24.62
C ASN A 285 -1.32 -1.45 23.99
N ALA A 286 -1.48 -0.36 24.73
CA ALA A 286 -2.08 0.87 24.23
C ALA A 286 -1.22 1.56 23.17
N LYS A 287 -1.88 2.19 22.20
CA LYS A 287 -1.26 2.90 21.07
C LYS A 287 -1.92 4.27 20.89
N HIS A 288 -1.09 5.25 20.57
CA HIS A 288 -1.53 6.60 20.18
C HIS A 288 -0.71 7.06 18.98
N GLN A 289 -1.38 7.60 17.98
CA GLN A 289 -0.73 8.10 16.76
C GLN A 289 -1.43 9.36 16.27
N ASN A 290 -0.66 10.37 15.87
CA ASN A 290 -1.15 11.56 15.21
C ASN A 290 -0.42 11.74 13.89
N SER A 291 -1.12 12.10 12.83
CA SER A 291 -0.52 12.39 11.54
C SER A 291 -1.04 13.70 10.95
N LEU A 292 -0.15 14.35 10.21
CA LEU A 292 -0.40 15.51 9.37
C LEU A 292 0.23 15.22 8.01
N ALA A 293 -0.54 15.33 6.95
CA ALA A 293 -0.03 15.31 5.58
C ALA A 293 -0.49 16.56 4.84
N ALA A 294 0.41 17.21 4.10
CA ALA A 294 0.09 18.35 3.25
C ALA A 294 0.76 18.20 1.89
N SER A 295 0.05 18.54 0.83
CA SER A 295 0.58 18.55 -0.53
C SER A 295 0.15 19.79 -1.27
N TYR A 296 1.05 20.31 -2.10
CA TYR A 296 0.82 21.40 -3.04
C TYR A 296 1.36 21.00 -4.40
N THR A 297 0.53 21.11 -5.43
CA THR A 297 0.93 20.86 -6.82
C THR A 297 0.56 22.06 -7.66
N HIS A 298 1.51 22.55 -8.45
CA HIS A 298 1.27 23.58 -9.45
C HIS A 298 1.44 22.99 -10.84
N LEU A 299 0.41 23.17 -11.66
CA LEU A 299 0.31 22.67 -13.02
C LEU A 299 0.48 23.84 -13.97
N ASN A 300 1.50 23.80 -14.82
CA ASN A 300 1.66 24.70 -15.95
C ASN A 300 1.44 23.87 -17.23
N LYS A 301 1.17 24.53 -18.36
CA LYS A 301 0.92 23.86 -19.65
C LYS A 301 1.99 22.85 -20.06
N LYS A 302 3.25 23.05 -19.66
CA LYS A 302 4.39 22.23 -20.06
C LYS A 302 5.17 21.63 -18.90
N SER A 303 4.96 22.10 -17.68
CA SER A 303 5.71 21.62 -16.52
C SER A 303 4.81 21.58 -15.29
N HIS A 304 5.12 20.70 -14.36
CA HIS A 304 4.48 20.72 -13.06
C HIS A 304 5.51 20.48 -11.96
N PHE A 305 5.27 21.09 -10.83
CA PHE A 305 6.01 20.77 -9.62
C PHE A 305 5.05 20.46 -8.48
N SER A 306 5.50 19.64 -7.57
CA SER A 306 4.76 19.34 -6.35
C SER A 306 5.70 19.32 -5.14
N PHE A 307 5.16 19.76 -4.02
CA PHE A 307 5.77 19.62 -2.71
C PHE A 307 4.82 18.84 -1.80
N GLN A 308 5.37 17.87 -1.08
CA GLN A 308 4.61 17.05 -0.15
C GLN A 308 5.39 16.97 1.17
N THR A 309 4.69 17.06 2.28
CA THR A 309 5.22 16.85 3.62
C THR A 309 4.28 15.98 4.44
N GLU A 310 4.86 15.07 5.20
CA GLU A 310 4.15 14.22 6.14
C GLU A 310 4.86 14.29 7.49
N TYR A 311 4.10 14.45 8.55
CA TYR A 311 4.55 14.33 9.92
C TYR A 311 3.68 13.32 10.64
N LEU A 312 4.31 12.39 11.34
CA LEU A 312 3.65 11.39 12.15
C LEU A 312 4.35 11.33 13.51
N SER A 313 3.59 11.31 14.59
CA SER A 313 4.09 11.04 15.94
C SER A 313 3.31 9.88 16.55
N PHE A 314 3.99 9.04 17.32
CA PHE A 314 3.38 7.85 17.91
C PHE A 314 3.94 7.53 19.29
N MET A 315 3.13 6.83 20.08
CA MET A 315 3.51 6.17 21.30
C MET A 315 2.84 4.80 21.34
N ARG A 316 3.61 3.77 21.65
CA ARG A 316 3.18 2.36 21.75
C ARG A 316 3.68 1.77 23.03
N GLN A 317 2.81 1.15 23.78
CA GLN A 317 3.17 0.19 24.79
C GLN A 317 3.52 -1.14 24.12
N LEU A 318 4.49 -1.87 24.66
CA LEU A 318 5.02 -3.10 24.08
C LEU A 318 4.84 -4.26 25.06
N PRO A 319 3.83 -5.12 24.86
CA PRO A 319 3.49 -6.16 25.84
C PRO A 319 4.49 -7.32 25.87
N GLY A 320 5.37 -7.44 24.88
CA GLY A 320 6.26 -8.61 24.73
C GLY A 320 5.50 -9.90 24.51
N THR A 321 6.14 -11.05 24.70
CA THR A 321 5.50 -12.36 24.67
C THR A 321 4.84 -12.68 26.03
N VAL A 322 3.78 -13.50 26.04
CA VAL A 322 2.99 -13.72 27.27
C VAL A 322 3.75 -14.41 28.39
N ASN A 323 4.80 -15.19 28.07
CA ASN A 323 5.69 -15.80 29.06
C ASN A 323 6.68 -14.79 29.70
N PHE A 324 6.77 -13.56 29.18
CA PHE A 324 7.62 -12.48 29.67
C PHE A 324 6.84 -11.21 30.01
N THR A 325 5.53 -11.30 30.28
CA THR A 325 4.65 -10.15 30.53
C THR A 325 5.18 -9.22 31.64
N GLU A 326 5.69 -9.75 32.75
CA GLU A 326 6.22 -8.94 33.84
C GLU A 326 7.49 -8.18 33.46
N ILE A 327 8.30 -8.71 32.53
CA ILE A 327 9.51 -8.07 32.03
C ILE A 327 9.18 -6.86 31.18
N TYR A 328 8.13 -6.96 30.35
CA TYR A 328 7.72 -5.91 29.40
C TYR A 328 6.52 -5.09 29.89
N LYS A 329 6.11 -5.21 31.12
CA LYS A 329 4.93 -4.54 31.70
C LYS A 329 4.91 -3.03 31.55
N ASN A 330 6.08 -2.39 31.43
CA ASN A 330 6.23 -0.97 31.27
C ASN A 330 7.05 -0.60 30.00
N ALA A 331 7.34 -1.57 29.15
CA ALA A 331 8.08 -1.31 27.94
C ALA A 331 7.28 -0.44 26.97
N SER A 332 7.91 0.51 26.35
CA SER A 332 7.30 1.43 25.41
C SER A 332 8.22 1.83 24.26
N LEU A 333 7.62 2.20 23.15
CA LEU A 333 8.27 2.78 21.99
C LEU A 333 7.54 4.06 21.62
N SER A 334 8.24 5.18 21.54
CA SER A 334 7.68 6.45 21.08
C SER A 334 8.55 7.07 20.01
N GLY A 335 7.97 7.89 19.18
CA GLY A 335 8.78 8.53 18.13
C GLY A 335 7.97 9.43 17.22
N TRP A 336 8.68 9.94 16.23
CA TRP A 336 8.12 10.74 15.16
C TRP A 336 8.86 10.49 13.85
N ALA A 337 8.15 10.72 12.74
CA ALA A 337 8.67 10.68 11.38
C ALA A 337 8.29 11.97 10.66
N ASN A 338 9.20 12.56 9.90
CA ASN A 338 8.94 13.69 9.01
C ASN A 338 9.51 13.41 7.63
N ARG A 339 8.65 13.38 6.61
CA ARG A 339 8.98 13.02 5.24
C ARG A 339 8.64 14.15 4.31
N ASN A 340 9.62 14.65 3.57
CA ASN A 340 9.48 15.77 2.67
C ASN A 340 9.92 15.38 1.26
N ARG A 341 9.15 15.76 0.25
CA ARG A 341 9.39 15.44 -1.17
C ARG A 341 9.08 16.64 -2.03
N PHE A 342 9.97 16.91 -2.96
CA PHE A 342 9.80 17.92 -4.01
C PHE A 342 9.97 17.24 -5.37
N ASN A 343 8.97 17.35 -6.23
CA ASN A 343 8.98 16.80 -7.59
C ASN A 343 8.89 17.92 -8.61
N LEU A 344 9.64 17.79 -9.68
CA LEU A 344 9.59 18.66 -10.85
C LEU A 344 9.57 17.81 -12.11
N ASN A 345 8.61 18.06 -13.01
CA ASN A 345 8.54 17.51 -14.35
C ASN A 345 8.50 18.60 -15.38
N ALA A 346 9.31 18.47 -16.41
CA ALA A 346 9.35 19.43 -17.51
C ALA A 346 9.73 18.71 -18.83
N PRO A 347 9.20 19.14 -19.96
CA PRO A 347 9.67 18.66 -21.25
C PRO A 347 11.12 19.12 -21.47
N LEU A 348 11.94 18.21 -21.96
CA LEU A 348 13.34 18.49 -22.33
C LEU A 348 13.62 17.80 -23.66
N PHE A 349 14.03 18.56 -24.70
CA PHE A 349 14.22 18.08 -26.07
C PHE A 349 12.96 17.34 -26.57
N SER A 350 13.12 16.07 -27.01
CA SER A 350 12.03 15.19 -27.47
C SER A 350 11.42 14.33 -26.37
N GLY A 351 11.89 14.47 -25.12
CA GLY A 351 11.47 13.65 -23.98
C GLY A 351 11.01 14.50 -22.80
N GLU A 352 10.98 13.88 -21.65
CA GLU A 352 10.57 14.47 -20.38
C GLU A 352 11.66 14.30 -19.33
N LEU A 353 12.00 15.39 -18.66
CA LEU A 353 12.89 15.41 -17.51
C LEU A 353 12.04 15.36 -16.24
N GLY A 354 12.37 14.42 -15.36
CA GLY A 354 11.84 14.32 -14.02
C GLY A 354 12.93 14.53 -12.97
N THR A 355 12.59 15.22 -11.89
CA THR A 355 13.47 15.38 -10.72
C THR A 355 12.70 15.21 -9.46
N LEU A 356 13.23 14.41 -8.54
CA LEU A 356 12.71 14.20 -7.19
C LEU A 356 13.81 14.49 -6.17
N ILE A 357 13.51 15.32 -5.18
CA ILE A 357 14.38 15.59 -4.03
C ILE A 357 13.60 15.19 -2.77
N TRP A 358 14.27 14.53 -1.84
CA TRP A 358 13.65 14.13 -0.58
C TRP A 358 14.52 14.35 0.63
N LEU A 359 13.86 14.49 1.77
CA LEU A 359 14.43 14.51 3.10
C LEU A 359 13.49 13.80 4.07
N ASN A 360 13.91 12.65 4.58
CA ASN A 360 13.21 11.88 5.59
C ASN A 360 14.00 11.90 6.89
N LEU A 361 13.31 12.21 7.97
CA LEU A 361 13.84 12.27 9.33
C LEU A 361 12.94 11.43 10.23
N ASP A 362 13.51 10.42 10.88
CA ASP A 362 12.77 9.56 11.80
C ASP A 362 13.54 9.50 13.13
N GLN A 363 12.78 9.53 14.24
CA GLN A 363 13.35 9.34 15.56
C GLN A 363 12.44 8.43 16.38
N THR A 364 13.04 7.43 17.03
CA THR A 364 12.34 6.52 17.94
C THR A 364 13.08 6.42 19.26
N THR A 365 12.35 6.21 20.34
CA THR A 365 12.89 5.96 21.67
C THR A 365 12.22 4.72 22.24
N TYR A 366 13.00 3.70 22.51
CA TYR A 366 12.59 2.52 23.24
C TYR A 366 12.96 2.64 24.70
N ASP A 367 12.03 2.38 25.61
CA ASP A 367 12.22 2.45 27.06
C ASP A 367 11.69 1.17 27.74
N ASN A 368 12.56 0.45 28.42
CA ASN A 368 12.25 -0.63 29.35
C ASN A 368 13.10 -0.50 30.64
N THR A 369 13.26 0.73 31.14
CA THR A 369 14.03 1.04 32.34
C THR A 369 13.40 0.55 33.63
N LYS A 370 12.15 0.06 33.58
CA LYS A 370 11.42 -0.49 34.73
C LYS A 370 11.30 -2.02 34.70
N ALA A 371 12.11 -2.70 33.87
CA ALA A 371 12.16 -4.15 33.88
C ALA A 371 12.61 -4.68 35.27
N PRO A 372 12.01 -5.75 35.79
CA PRO A 372 12.33 -6.26 37.12
C PRO A 372 13.71 -6.91 37.22
N LEU A 373 14.29 -7.31 36.10
CA LEU A 373 15.62 -7.93 36.02
C LEU A 373 16.61 -7.03 35.28
N PRO A 374 17.80 -6.74 35.84
CA PRO A 374 18.77 -5.83 35.24
C PRO A 374 19.18 -6.20 33.80
N VAL A 375 19.21 -7.47 33.46
CA VAL A 375 19.57 -7.97 32.11
C VAL A 375 18.61 -7.49 31.01
N TYR A 376 17.38 -7.10 31.34
CA TYR A 376 16.37 -6.60 30.41
C TYR A 376 16.18 -5.08 30.46
N LEU A 377 16.98 -4.36 31.28
CA LEU A 377 16.96 -2.90 31.28
C LEU A 377 17.49 -2.40 29.95
N SER A 378 16.69 -1.61 29.27
CA SER A 378 17.03 -1.08 27.95
C SER A 378 16.45 0.32 27.75
N HIS A 379 17.28 1.23 27.23
CA HIS A 379 16.83 2.57 26.89
C HIS A 379 17.64 3.05 25.69
N TYR A 380 17.02 3.08 24.52
CA TYR A 380 17.67 3.44 23.25
C TYR A 380 16.94 4.56 22.56
N LYS A 381 17.71 5.47 21.99
CA LYS A 381 17.22 6.54 21.10
C LYS A 381 17.85 6.35 19.73
N GLN A 382 17.02 6.02 18.77
CA GLN A 382 17.41 5.85 17.36
C GLN A 382 17.02 7.08 16.56
N SER A 383 17.89 7.55 15.70
CA SER A 383 17.61 8.61 14.73
C SER A 383 18.05 8.16 13.34
N LEU A 384 17.19 8.37 12.37
CA LEU A 384 17.43 8.05 10.96
C LEU A 384 17.30 9.32 10.14
N LEU A 385 18.23 9.52 9.20
CA LEU A 385 18.16 10.53 8.16
C LEU A 385 18.38 9.84 6.83
N ASN A 386 17.47 10.05 5.88
CA ASN A 386 17.60 9.64 4.49
C ASN A 386 17.32 10.85 3.61
N ALA A 387 18.28 11.29 2.82
CA ALA A 387 18.13 12.42 1.92
C ALA A 387 18.75 12.10 0.57
N GLY A 388 18.17 12.63 -0.50
CA GLY A 388 18.72 12.40 -1.83
C GLY A 388 18.04 13.18 -2.94
N ILE A 389 18.57 12.97 -4.13
CA ILE A 389 18.08 13.50 -5.38
C ILE A 389 18.07 12.40 -6.43
N HIS A 390 16.98 12.33 -7.19
CA HIS A 390 16.80 11.47 -8.35
C HIS A 390 16.49 12.31 -9.56
N GLY A 391 17.19 12.07 -10.66
CA GLY A 391 16.91 12.66 -11.97
C GLY A 391 16.59 11.57 -12.98
N SER A 392 15.59 11.76 -13.82
CA SER A 392 15.23 10.84 -14.90
C SER A 392 14.96 11.58 -16.20
N TYR A 393 15.36 10.99 -17.31
CA TYR A 393 15.01 11.45 -18.65
C TYR A 393 14.40 10.26 -19.41
N GLY A 394 13.21 10.46 -19.93
CA GLY A 394 12.49 9.47 -20.71
C GLY A 394 12.12 9.98 -22.09
N GLN A 395 12.27 9.13 -23.10
CA GLN A 395 11.90 9.42 -24.48
C GLN A 395 11.11 8.26 -25.08
N ASN A 396 10.02 8.61 -25.77
CA ASN A 396 9.24 7.68 -26.58
C ASN A 396 9.45 8.02 -28.05
N SER A 397 9.88 7.01 -28.84
CA SER A 397 10.16 7.13 -30.26
C SER A 397 9.32 6.13 -31.04
N SER A 398 8.46 6.60 -31.93
CA SER A 398 7.77 5.74 -32.90
C SER A 398 8.72 5.43 -34.05
N LEU A 399 9.21 4.19 -34.15
CA LEU A 399 10.08 3.73 -35.22
C LEU A 399 9.28 3.47 -36.51
N THR A 400 8.08 2.88 -36.33
CA THR A 400 7.07 2.72 -37.37
C THR A 400 5.69 2.92 -36.73
N PRO A 401 4.58 2.99 -37.50
CA PRO A 401 3.24 3.05 -36.89
C PRO A 401 2.93 1.92 -35.93
N GLU A 402 3.53 0.76 -36.12
CA GLU A 402 3.33 -0.46 -35.33
C GLU A 402 4.41 -0.68 -34.25
N LEU A 403 5.56 0.04 -34.34
CA LEU A 403 6.72 -0.21 -33.49
C LEU A 403 7.15 1.05 -32.76
N SER A 404 7.14 0.97 -31.43
CA SER A 404 7.61 2.05 -30.54
C SER A 404 8.77 1.60 -29.67
N LEU A 405 9.70 2.51 -29.42
CA LEU A 405 10.83 2.34 -28.53
C LEU A 405 10.75 3.38 -27.42
N ASN A 406 10.62 2.91 -26.19
CA ASN A 406 10.70 3.72 -24.99
C ASN A 406 12.08 3.53 -24.35
N THR A 407 12.79 4.62 -24.12
CA THR A 407 14.09 4.56 -23.42
C THR A 407 14.07 5.55 -22.26
N SER A 408 14.53 5.12 -21.10
CA SER A 408 14.73 5.98 -19.96
C SER A 408 16.10 5.77 -19.33
N LEU A 409 16.71 6.89 -18.96
CA LEU A 409 17.95 6.96 -18.18
C LEU A 409 17.63 7.68 -16.88
N SER A 410 18.05 7.13 -15.76
CA SER A 410 17.93 7.82 -14.49
C SER A 410 19.20 7.66 -13.67
N ALA A 411 19.41 8.62 -12.79
CA ALA A 411 20.50 8.61 -11.82
C ALA A 411 19.98 9.12 -10.48
N GLU A 412 20.52 8.58 -9.41
CA GLU A 412 20.15 8.91 -8.05
C GLU A 412 21.42 9.03 -7.20
N ALA A 413 21.42 9.95 -6.27
CA ALA A 413 22.47 10.06 -5.25
C ALA A 413 21.87 10.50 -3.92
N GLY A 414 22.44 10.01 -2.82
CA GLY A 414 21.91 10.37 -1.52
C GLY A 414 22.82 9.97 -0.38
N TYR A 415 22.29 10.23 0.82
CA TYR A 415 22.96 10.05 2.08
C TYR A 415 22.01 9.44 3.10
N ASN A 416 22.49 8.42 3.79
CA ASN A 416 21.81 7.78 4.91
C ASN A 416 22.65 7.98 6.18
N SER A 417 21.99 8.27 7.30
CA SER A 417 22.62 8.27 8.63
C SER A 417 21.73 7.50 9.58
N TYR A 418 22.34 6.60 10.33
CA TYR A 418 21.75 5.81 11.38
C TYR A 418 22.51 6.04 12.67
N GLN A 419 21.82 6.56 13.68
CA GLN A 419 22.37 6.74 15.03
C GLN A 419 21.51 5.99 16.01
N ASN A 420 22.12 5.15 16.84
CA ASN A 420 21.44 4.48 17.94
C ASN A 420 22.22 4.73 19.23
N ASN A 421 21.65 5.57 20.08
CA ASN A 421 22.24 5.98 21.35
C ASN A 421 21.64 5.14 22.49
N ASN A 422 22.49 4.32 23.12
CA ASN A 422 22.13 3.65 24.35
C ASN A 422 22.22 4.66 25.50
N LEU A 423 21.07 5.01 26.09
CA LEU A 423 20.96 6.04 27.14
C LEU A 423 21.35 5.50 28.52
N LEU A 424 21.55 4.19 28.67
CA LEU A 424 22.08 3.54 29.90
C LEU A 424 23.59 3.32 29.82
N ASN A 425 24.14 3.08 28.62
CA ASN A 425 25.56 2.82 28.42
C ASN A 425 26.04 3.37 27.07
N SER A 426 26.64 4.55 27.06
CA SER A 426 27.11 5.22 25.84
C SER A 426 28.21 4.45 25.08
N ALA A 427 28.89 3.48 25.69
CA ALA A 427 29.85 2.61 24.99
C ALA A 427 29.19 1.75 23.91
N ASN A 428 27.86 1.51 24.02
CA ASN A 428 27.07 0.77 23.06
C ASN A 428 26.42 1.64 21.97
N ASN A 429 26.78 2.93 21.89
CA ASN A 429 26.29 3.80 20.83
C ASN A 429 26.77 3.31 19.46
N ILE A 430 25.88 3.43 18.48
CA ILE A 430 26.15 3.17 17.06
C ILE A 430 25.97 4.49 16.32
N ASP A 431 26.94 4.84 15.49
CA ASP A 431 26.87 5.94 14.54
C ASP A 431 27.38 5.42 13.19
N PHE A 432 26.48 5.34 12.25
CA PHE A 432 26.74 4.84 10.91
C PHE A 432 26.17 5.82 9.90
N SER A 433 26.95 6.12 8.87
CA SER A 433 26.49 6.91 7.74
C SER A 433 27.01 6.31 6.44
N SER A 434 26.24 6.45 5.38
CA SER A 434 26.64 5.98 4.06
C SER A 434 26.16 6.92 2.97
N ARG A 435 26.96 7.04 1.92
CA ARG A 435 26.59 7.69 0.68
C ARG A 435 26.29 6.62 -0.36
N PHE A 436 25.35 6.91 -1.21
CA PHE A 436 25.02 6.03 -2.33
C PHE A 436 24.84 6.84 -3.61
N ALA A 437 25.13 6.22 -4.72
CA ALA A 437 24.76 6.70 -6.04
C ALA A 437 24.40 5.51 -6.92
N ASN A 438 23.48 5.72 -7.85
CA ASN A 438 23.14 4.68 -8.83
C ASN A 438 22.76 5.28 -10.17
N SER A 439 22.79 4.43 -11.18
CA SER A 439 22.29 4.74 -12.51
C SER A 439 21.49 3.58 -13.07
N ILE A 440 20.41 3.90 -13.78
CA ILE A 440 19.51 2.91 -14.38
C ILE A 440 19.30 3.27 -15.84
N LEU A 441 19.50 2.29 -16.73
CA LEU A 441 19.08 2.37 -18.12
C LEU A 441 17.98 1.33 -18.35
N LYS A 442 16.83 1.79 -18.84
CA LYS A 442 15.71 0.94 -19.25
C LYS A 442 15.34 1.19 -20.69
N THR A 443 15.07 0.12 -21.43
CA THR A 443 14.55 0.13 -22.78
C THR A 443 13.34 -0.77 -22.89
N GLU A 444 12.31 -0.34 -23.61
CA GLU A 444 11.13 -1.15 -23.94
C GLU A 444 10.84 -1.02 -25.42
N LEU A 445 10.74 -2.15 -26.08
CA LEU A 445 10.33 -2.28 -27.47
C LEU A 445 8.92 -2.86 -27.51
N LYS A 446 7.96 -2.09 -28.01
CA LYS A 446 6.57 -2.53 -28.16
C LYS A 446 6.18 -2.56 -29.63
N MET A 447 5.68 -3.73 -30.06
CA MET A 447 5.11 -3.93 -31.38
C MET A 447 3.60 -4.17 -31.24
N ASP A 448 2.82 -3.35 -31.94
CA ASP A 448 1.35 -3.41 -31.97
C ASP A 448 0.89 -3.72 -33.39
N LYS A 449 0.31 -4.91 -33.58
CA LYS A 449 -0.25 -5.36 -34.87
C LYS A 449 -1.78 -5.52 -34.81
N GLY A 450 -2.45 -4.71 -34.00
CA GLY A 450 -3.89 -4.71 -33.85
C GLY A 450 -4.40 -5.88 -33.00
N GLU A 451 -4.34 -7.10 -33.49
CA GLU A 451 -4.78 -8.30 -32.73
C GLU A 451 -3.73 -8.78 -31.73
N PHE A 452 -2.47 -8.42 -31.90
CA PHE A 452 -1.35 -8.85 -31.07
C PHE A 452 -0.49 -7.66 -30.65
N ILE A 453 -0.16 -7.61 -29.36
CA ILE A 453 0.81 -6.66 -28.80
C ILE A 453 1.96 -7.48 -28.23
N TRP A 454 3.16 -7.22 -28.72
CA TRP A 454 4.38 -7.83 -28.20
C TRP A 454 5.25 -6.76 -27.53
N SER A 455 5.53 -6.94 -26.26
CA SER A 455 6.34 -6.00 -25.46
C SER A 455 7.57 -6.72 -24.92
N ASN A 456 8.74 -6.12 -25.12
CA ASN A 456 10.00 -6.59 -24.57
C ASN A 456 10.68 -5.45 -23.84
N SER A 457 11.12 -5.68 -22.62
CA SER A 457 11.87 -4.67 -21.89
C SER A 457 13.16 -5.26 -21.30
N GLY A 458 14.18 -4.43 -21.26
CA GLY A 458 15.44 -4.70 -20.58
C GLY A 458 15.81 -3.52 -19.69
N ALA A 459 16.29 -3.81 -18.49
CA ALA A 459 16.80 -2.80 -17.59
C ALA A 459 18.12 -3.28 -16.96
N ILE A 460 19.04 -2.33 -16.75
CA ILE A 460 20.29 -2.52 -16.03
C ILE A 460 20.45 -1.42 -15.01
N ARG A 461 21.01 -1.76 -13.87
CA ARG A 461 21.30 -0.82 -12.78
C ARG A 461 22.68 -1.10 -12.21
N TYR A 462 23.38 -0.04 -11.86
CA TYR A 462 24.63 -0.06 -11.13
C TYR A 462 24.54 0.81 -9.90
N ASP A 463 24.76 0.20 -8.74
CA ASP A 463 24.74 0.85 -7.43
C ASP A 463 26.17 0.98 -6.90
N LEU A 464 26.52 2.19 -6.50
CA LEU A 464 27.74 2.55 -5.77
C LEU A 464 27.37 2.80 -4.33
N THR A 465 27.85 1.97 -3.42
CA THR A 465 27.65 2.15 -1.97
C THR A 465 29.01 2.05 -1.26
N GLU A 466 29.10 2.57 -0.05
CA GLU A 466 30.31 2.45 0.76
C GLU A 466 30.57 1.03 1.27
N GLN A 467 29.57 0.15 1.23
CA GLN A 467 29.69 -1.25 1.63
C GLN A 467 30.17 -2.12 0.48
N GLU A 468 29.42 -2.13 -0.63
CA GLU A 468 29.66 -2.99 -1.79
C GLU A 468 29.04 -2.36 -3.03
N ASN A 469 29.67 -2.54 -4.20
CA ASN A 469 29.09 -2.10 -5.48
C ASN A 469 28.28 -3.24 -6.09
N GLU A 470 27.09 -2.94 -6.56
CA GLU A 470 26.15 -3.94 -7.04
C GLU A 470 25.72 -3.67 -8.48
N PHE A 471 25.62 -4.78 -9.25
CA PHE A 471 25.09 -4.74 -10.60
C PHE A 471 23.86 -5.64 -10.71
N THR A 472 22.73 -5.07 -11.11
CA THR A 472 21.50 -5.81 -11.32
C THR A 472 20.93 -5.59 -12.71
N TRP A 473 20.21 -6.59 -13.20
CA TRP A 473 19.56 -6.53 -14.50
C TRP A 473 18.23 -7.28 -14.49
N ARG A 474 17.34 -6.91 -15.41
CA ARG A 474 16.06 -7.59 -15.61
C ARG A 474 15.70 -7.57 -17.09
N LEU A 475 15.21 -8.71 -17.56
CA LEU A 475 14.61 -8.89 -18.87
C LEU A 475 13.15 -9.31 -18.70
N GLU A 476 12.29 -8.80 -19.54
CA GLU A 476 10.87 -9.10 -19.54
C GLU A 476 10.35 -9.19 -20.98
N SER A 477 9.49 -10.17 -21.25
CA SER A 477 8.81 -10.34 -22.52
C SER A 477 7.38 -10.74 -22.29
N SER A 478 6.43 -10.12 -23.01
CA SER A 478 5.02 -10.49 -22.97
C SER A 478 4.38 -10.40 -24.36
N LEU A 479 3.48 -11.32 -24.63
CA LEU A 479 2.63 -11.35 -25.82
C LEU A 479 1.17 -11.30 -25.37
N GLN A 480 0.45 -10.28 -25.83
CA GLN A 480 -0.98 -10.11 -25.60
C GLN A 480 -1.74 -10.34 -26.91
N SER A 481 -2.78 -11.15 -26.87
CA SER A 481 -3.76 -11.33 -27.94
C SER A 481 -5.06 -10.61 -27.54
N LEU A 482 -5.58 -9.76 -28.43
CA LEU A 482 -6.80 -8.97 -28.24
C LEU A 482 -8.04 -9.64 -28.89
N GLY A 483 -8.12 -10.97 -28.90
CA GLY A 483 -9.25 -11.71 -29.40
C GLY A 483 -10.47 -11.73 -28.49
N TYR A 484 -11.43 -12.60 -28.74
CA TYR A 484 -12.64 -12.78 -27.91
C TYR A 484 -12.31 -13.10 -26.44
N ILE A 485 -11.21 -13.81 -26.22
CA ILE A 485 -10.55 -13.93 -24.92
C ILE A 485 -9.25 -13.15 -25.04
N GLU A 486 -9.13 -12.06 -24.29
CA GLU A 486 -7.85 -11.37 -24.20
C GLU A 486 -6.89 -12.21 -23.36
N THR A 487 -5.84 -12.67 -24.00
CA THR A 487 -4.82 -13.54 -23.36
C THR A 487 -3.48 -12.84 -23.37
N THR A 488 -2.85 -12.73 -22.20
CA THR A 488 -1.46 -12.30 -22.08
C THR A 488 -0.62 -13.43 -21.50
N ILE A 489 0.48 -13.75 -22.16
CA ILE A 489 1.50 -14.68 -21.66
C ILE A 489 2.80 -13.91 -21.56
N GLY A 490 3.52 -14.08 -20.48
CA GLY A 490 4.80 -13.40 -20.32
C GLY A 490 5.73 -14.08 -19.34
N GLY A 491 6.96 -13.58 -19.31
CA GLY A 491 7.98 -14.05 -18.39
C GLY A 491 9.01 -12.98 -18.09
N THR A 492 9.63 -13.10 -16.92
CA THR A 492 10.74 -12.25 -16.48
C THR A 492 11.91 -13.11 -16.00
N LEU A 493 13.10 -12.56 -16.14
CA LEU A 493 14.34 -13.08 -15.57
C LEU A 493 15.16 -11.91 -15.06
N GLY A 494 15.74 -12.02 -13.86
CA GLY A 494 16.52 -10.93 -13.30
C GLY A 494 17.28 -11.30 -12.04
N THR A 495 18.08 -10.33 -11.58
CA THR A 495 18.87 -10.40 -10.35
C THR A 495 18.45 -9.33 -9.36
N SER A 496 18.68 -9.57 -8.09
CA SER A 496 18.46 -8.62 -7.00
C SER A 496 19.47 -8.81 -5.88
N PHE A 497 19.57 -7.81 -5.02
CA PHE A 497 20.42 -7.85 -3.83
C PHE A 497 19.74 -7.21 -2.62
N ALA A 498 20.25 -7.50 -1.42
CA ALA A 498 19.90 -6.81 -0.20
C ALA A 498 21.16 -6.59 0.64
N LEU A 499 21.40 -5.33 1.02
CA LEU A 499 22.47 -4.97 1.93
C LEU A 499 22.17 -5.47 3.35
N PRO A 500 23.17 -5.84 4.15
CA PRO A 500 22.97 -6.04 5.57
C PRO A 500 22.60 -4.71 6.23
N SER A 501 21.63 -4.72 7.15
CA SER A 501 21.19 -3.50 7.82
C SER A 501 22.24 -2.99 8.80
N PRO A 502 22.26 -1.69 9.15
CA PRO A 502 23.12 -1.15 10.19
C PRO A 502 22.96 -1.86 11.55
N TYR A 503 21.74 -2.35 11.83
CA TYR A 503 21.49 -3.16 13.01
C TYR A 503 22.20 -4.53 12.94
N ASP A 504 22.11 -5.23 11.81
CA ASP A 504 22.80 -6.52 11.61
C ASP A 504 24.32 -6.36 11.70
N LEU A 505 24.87 -5.25 11.18
CA LEU A 505 26.31 -5.03 11.16
C LEU A 505 26.86 -4.59 12.52
N TYR A 506 26.22 -3.61 13.17
CA TYR A 506 26.86 -2.83 14.21
C TYR A 506 26.18 -2.88 15.57
N TRP A 507 25.12 -3.68 15.74
CA TRP A 507 24.48 -3.85 17.04
C TRP A 507 25.50 -4.30 18.09
N LYS A 508 25.81 -3.45 19.05
CA LYS A 508 26.79 -3.73 20.12
C LYS A 508 26.19 -4.46 21.30
N GLY A 509 24.90 -4.69 21.24
CA GLY A 509 24.24 -5.65 22.06
C GLY A 509 23.74 -5.17 23.41
N ASP A 510 22.83 -5.99 23.84
CA ASP A 510 22.61 -6.41 25.19
C ASP A 510 23.34 -7.76 25.39
N SER A 511 23.21 -8.38 26.54
CA SER A 511 23.85 -9.67 26.84
C SER A 511 23.38 -10.83 25.93
N GLN A 512 22.44 -10.63 24.99
CA GLN A 512 21.76 -11.67 24.22
C GLN A 512 21.94 -11.56 22.72
N ALA A 513 22.33 -10.42 22.17
CA ALA A 513 22.45 -10.21 20.75
C ALA A 513 23.67 -9.36 20.38
N LEU A 514 24.37 -9.67 19.30
CA LEU A 514 25.55 -8.98 18.81
C LEU A 514 25.52 -8.91 17.28
N GLY A 515 25.80 -7.74 16.70
CA GLY A 515 25.93 -7.57 15.26
C GLY A 515 27.18 -8.25 14.69
N ASN A 516 27.26 -8.32 13.37
CA ASN A 516 28.36 -8.93 12.64
C ASN A 516 28.85 -8.02 11.50
N PRO A 517 29.98 -7.30 11.70
CA PRO A 517 30.55 -6.43 10.66
C PRO A 517 31.04 -7.14 9.40
N ASP A 518 31.25 -8.47 9.47
CA ASP A 518 31.74 -9.30 8.36
C ASP A 518 30.63 -9.78 7.40
N LEU A 519 29.39 -9.35 7.60
CA LEU A 519 28.28 -9.71 6.73
C LEU A 519 28.47 -9.17 5.32
N LYS A 520 28.14 -10.02 4.34
CA LYS A 520 28.10 -9.71 2.92
C LYS A 520 26.64 -9.47 2.47
N SER A 521 26.48 -8.76 1.36
CA SER A 521 25.18 -8.61 0.68
C SER A 521 24.59 -9.97 0.34
N GLU A 522 23.27 -10.05 0.45
CA GLU A 522 22.48 -11.16 -0.08
C GLU A 522 22.24 -10.94 -1.56
N HIS A 523 22.41 -11.97 -2.37
CA HIS A 523 22.16 -11.93 -3.81
C HIS A 523 21.08 -12.90 -4.20
N SER A 524 20.28 -12.54 -5.19
CA SER A 524 19.29 -13.47 -5.74
C SER A 524 19.23 -13.41 -7.25
N GLN A 525 18.88 -14.56 -7.82
CA GLN A 525 18.52 -14.72 -9.22
C GLN A 525 17.21 -15.48 -9.31
N GLY A 526 16.28 -14.94 -10.07
CA GLY A 526 14.98 -15.57 -10.20
C GLY A 526 14.32 -15.31 -11.54
N TRP A 527 13.29 -16.10 -11.79
CA TRP A 527 12.47 -15.98 -12.97
C TRP A 527 11.00 -16.21 -12.63
N GLN A 528 10.15 -15.76 -13.50
CA GLN A 528 8.71 -15.83 -13.38
C GLN A 528 8.11 -16.05 -14.75
N LEU A 529 7.08 -16.89 -14.80
CA LEU A 529 6.21 -17.07 -15.95
C LEU A 529 4.77 -16.82 -15.52
N TRP A 530 4.00 -16.11 -16.34
CA TRP A 530 2.58 -15.88 -16.04
C TRP A 530 1.74 -15.97 -17.29
N MET A 531 0.46 -16.25 -17.09
CA MET A 531 -0.59 -16.20 -18.08
C MET A 531 -1.83 -15.54 -17.46
N SER A 532 -2.43 -14.60 -18.15
CA SER A 532 -3.71 -13.99 -17.75
C SER A 532 -4.70 -14.07 -18.91
N ASN A 533 -5.94 -14.31 -18.57
CA ASN A 533 -7.05 -14.38 -19.51
C ASN A 533 -8.17 -13.48 -19.02
N GLN A 534 -8.68 -12.62 -19.89
CA GLN A 534 -9.85 -11.80 -19.64
C GLN A 534 -10.93 -12.22 -20.65
N TRP A 535 -12.02 -12.74 -20.14
CA TRP A 535 -13.19 -13.12 -20.94
C TRP A 535 -14.43 -12.44 -20.42
N ASN A 536 -14.86 -11.35 -21.09
CA ASN A 536 -15.99 -10.54 -20.65
C ASN A 536 -15.83 -10.13 -19.17
N LYS A 537 -16.64 -10.69 -18.28
CA LYS A 537 -16.68 -10.41 -16.84
C LYS A 537 -15.88 -11.42 -16.00
N LEU A 538 -15.16 -12.32 -16.62
CA LEU A 538 -14.32 -13.32 -15.96
C LEU A 538 -12.83 -13.00 -16.24
N TYR A 539 -12.05 -12.96 -15.17
CA TYR A 539 -10.60 -12.83 -15.21
C TYR A 539 -9.97 -14.06 -14.55
N LEU A 540 -8.92 -14.58 -15.17
CA LEU A 540 -8.11 -15.67 -14.62
C LEU A 540 -6.63 -15.38 -14.86
N LYS A 541 -5.84 -15.46 -13.79
CA LYS A 541 -4.38 -15.34 -13.87
C LYS A 541 -3.73 -16.52 -13.17
N SER A 542 -2.64 -17.02 -13.73
CA SER A 542 -1.74 -17.97 -13.09
C SER A 542 -0.30 -17.50 -13.26
N ALA A 543 0.51 -17.69 -12.22
CA ALA A 543 1.93 -17.38 -12.28
C ALA A 543 2.75 -18.44 -11.55
N PHE A 544 3.95 -18.69 -12.05
CA PHE A 544 4.97 -19.51 -11.41
C PHE A 544 6.21 -18.66 -11.18
N HIS A 545 6.73 -18.68 -9.94
CA HIS A 545 7.90 -17.93 -9.55
C HIS A 545 8.98 -18.88 -9.01
N LYS A 546 10.23 -18.60 -9.33
CA LYS A 546 11.38 -19.24 -8.69
C LYS A 546 12.41 -18.19 -8.33
N ASN A 547 12.93 -18.27 -7.12
CA ASN A 547 13.96 -17.38 -6.60
C ASN A 547 15.01 -18.19 -5.86
N ASP A 548 16.28 -18.09 -6.27
CA ASP A 548 17.43 -18.65 -5.59
C ASP A 548 18.19 -17.51 -4.92
N ILE A 549 18.40 -17.60 -3.61
CA ILE A 549 19.06 -16.59 -2.78
C ILE A 549 20.37 -17.16 -2.25
N GLU A 550 21.46 -16.42 -2.38
CA GLU A 550 22.78 -16.72 -1.84
C GLU A 550 23.15 -15.72 -0.74
N ASN A 551 24.02 -16.13 0.20
CA ASN A 551 24.45 -15.37 1.35
C ASN A 551 23.29 -14.92 2.26
N LEU A 552 22.21 -15.71 2.35
CA LEU A 552 21.06 -15.37 3.18
C LEU A 552 21.46 -15.05 4.60
N ILE A 553 21.09 -13.88 5.12
CA ILE A 553 21.39 -13.43 6.48
C ILE A 553 20.30 -13.93 7.41
N GLN A 554 20.71 -14.71 8.42
CA GLN A 554 19.82 -15.13 9.50
C GLN A 554 20.49 -14.97 10.86
N TRP A 555 19.69 -14.56 11.84
CA TRP A 555 20.11 -14.55 13.23
C TRP A 555 20.15 -15.98 13.76
N ARG A 556 21.34 -16.42 14.21
CA ARG A 556 21.58 -17.74 14.79
C ARG A 556 22.12 -17.60 16.19
N GLN A 557 21.75 -18.55 17.04
CA GLN A 557 22.31 -18.65 18.38
C GLN A 557 23.72 -19.27 18.29
N ILE A 558 24.71 -18.58 18.81
CA ILE A 558 26.09 -19.03 18.85
C ILE A 558 26.53 -19.22 20.31
N GLN A 559 27.36 -20.22 20.58
CA GLN A 559 27.98 -20.43 21.89
C GLN A 559 29.19 -19.50 22.05
N MET A 560 28.98 -18.36 22.71
CA MET A 560 30.04 -17.49 23.25
C MET A 560 29.65 -17.18 24.68
N TRP A 561 30.44 -17.45 25.68
CA TRP A 561 30.21 -17.04 27.10
C TRP A 561 28.73 -16.99 27.57
N GLY A 562 27.89 -17.85 26.97
CA GLY A 562 26.43 -17.85 27.02
C GLY A 562 25.84 -17.96 25.59
N ASN A 563 24.53 -18.17 25.47
CA ASN A 563 23.86 -18.23 24.17
C ASN A 563 23.61 -16.80 23.66
N VAL A 564 24.38 -16.36 22.69
CA VAL A 564 24.25 -15.03 22.03
C VAL A 564 23.71 -15.20 20.63
N TRP A 565 22.73 -14.39 20.25
CA TRP A 565 22.23 -14.28 18.88
C TRP A 565 23.16 -13.43 18.04
N LYS A 566 23.55 -13.93 16.88
CA LYS A 566 24.40 -13.21 15.90
C LYS A 566 23.88 -13.42 14.48
N PRO A 567 23.82 -12.39 13.63
CA PRO A 567 23.46 -12.55 12.21
C PRO A 567 24.66 -13.16 11.46
N LEU A 568 24.37 -14.13 10.61
CA LEU A 568 25.37 -14.85 9.81
C LEU A 568 24.85 -15.01 8.38
N ASN A 569 25.75 -14.95 7.39
CA ASN A 569 25.46 -15.41 6.04
C ASN A 569 25.50 -16.94 6.03
N ILE A 570 24.34 -17.58 6.09
CA ILE A 570 24.25 -19.02 6.35
C ILE A 570 24.10 -19.87 5.10
N GLY A 571 24.13 -19.29 3.91
CA GLY A 571 24.13 -20.12 2.72
C GLY A 571 23.05 -19.78 1.70
N LYS A 572 22.28 -20.79 1.26
CA LYS A 572 21.37 -20.68 0.10
C LYS A 572 19.95 -21.01 0.47
N ALA A 573 19.02 -20.18 -0.02
CA ALA A 573 17.60 -20.48 0.04
C ALA A 573 17.00 -20.59 -1.36
N ARG A 574 15.98 -21.43 -1.50
CA ARG A 574 15.19 -21.56 -2.72
C ARG A 574 13.72 -21.39 -2.43
N ILE A 575 13.09 -20.47 -3.12
CA ILE A 575 11.68 -20.18 -2.99
C ILE A 575 11.00 -20.42 -4.33
N LYS A 576 9.98 -21.29 -4.33
CA LYS A 576 9.14 -21.58 -5.50
C LYS A 576 7.69 -21.28 -5.14
N ASN A 577 6.98 -20.59 -6.01
CA ASN A 577 5.58 -20.24 -5.79
C ASN A 577 4.74 -20.60 -7.02
N VAL A 578 3.51 -21.03 -6.75
CA VAL A 578 2.41 -21.08 -7.72
C VAL A 578 1.32 -20.15 -7.23
N GLU A 579 0.94 -19.19 -8.06
CA GLU A 579 -0.10 -18.21 -7.78
C GLU A 579 -1.26 -18.40 -8.77
N ILE A 580 -2.48 -18.37 -8.27
CA ILE A 580 -3.70 -18.42 -9.07
C ILE A 580 -4.62 -17.33 -8.56
N GLU A 581 -5.14 -16.50 -9.48
CA GLU A 581 -6.10 -15.45 -9.19
C GLU A 581 -7.28 -15.57 -10.16
N ALA A 582 -8.49 -15.41 -9.66
CA ALA A 582 -9.69 -15.35 -10.47
C ALA A 582 -10.61 -14.24 -9.97
N GLY A 583 -11.22 -13.52 -10.90
CA GLY A 583 -12.21 -12.49 -10.64
C GLY A 583 -13.43 -12.72 -11.53
N TRP A 584 -14.62 -12.56 -10.99
CA TRP A 584 -15.87 -12.74 -11.73
C TRP A 584 -16.91 -11.70 -11.29
N GLN A 585 -17.45 -10.97 -12.26
CA GLN A 585 -18.55 -10.02 -12.07
C GLN A 585 -19.81 -10.51 -12.80
N PRO A 586 -20.55 -11.50 -12.23
CA PRO A 586 -21.72 -12.07 -12.90
C PRO A 586 -22.81 -11.01 -13.16
N TRP A 587 -22.98 -10.10 -12.22
CA TRP A 587 -23.90 -8.96 -12.29
C TRP A 587 -23.19 -7.68 -11.91
N GLU A 588 -23.68 -6.52 -12.31
CA GLU A 588 -23.08 -5.21 -12.00
C GLU A 588 -23.01 -4.93 -10.49
N TRP A 589 -23.86 -5.55 -9.71
CA TRP A 589 -23.93 -5.39 -8.26
C TRP A 589 -23.15 -6.44 -7.47
N LEU A 590 -22.54 -7.45 -8.11
CA LEU A 590 -21.78 -8.51 -7.43
C LEU A 590 -20.40 -8.71 -8.04
N ASN A 591 -19.35 -8.51 -7.23
CA ASN A 591 -17.97 -8.86 -7.54
C ASN A 591 -17.51 -10.01 -6.65
N LEU A 592 -16.95 -11.02 -7.26
CA LEU A 592 -16.30 -12.14 -6.60
C LEU A 592 -14.86 -12.21 -7.04
N SER A 593 -13.93 -12.35 -6.09
CA SER A 593 -12.54 -12.61 -6.42
C SER A 593 -11.94 -13.63 -5.46
N THR A 594 -11.07 -14.47 -5.98
CA THR A 594 -10.35 -15.46 -5.21
C THR A 594 -8.90 -15.49 -5.66
N SER A 595 -8.02 -15.76 -4.72
CA SER A 595 -6.60 -15.95 -5.01
C SER A 595 -6.01 -17.01 -4.10
N ALA A 596 -5.03 -17.73 -4.61
CA ALA A 596 -4.31 -18.79 -3.95
C ALA A 596 -2.81 -18.67 -4.20
N LEU A 597 -2.00 -18.83 -3.15
CA LEU A 597 -0.56 -18.93 -3.22
C LEU A 597 -0.12 -20.24 -2.59
N PHE A 598 0.68 -21.01 -3.32
CA PHE A 598 1.39 -22.20 -2.83
C PHE A 598 2.88 -21.87 -2.78
N THR A 599 3.48 -21.95 -1.59
CA THR A 599 4.88 -21.58 -1.36
C THR A 599 5.68 -22.79 -0.91
N ASN A 600 6.80 -23.02 -1.58
CA ASN A 600 7.84 -23.95 -1.16
C ASN A 600 9.15 -23.18 -0.97
N ALA A 601 9.40 -22.74 0.28
CA ALA A 601 10.57 -21.98 0.67
C ALA A 601 11.48 -22.84 1.55
N LYS A 602 12.70 -23.15 1.07
CA LYS A 602 13.61 -24.10 1.71
C LYS A 602 15.00 -23.52 1.89
N ASP A 603 15.66 -23.90 2.98
CA ASP A 603 17.08 -23.69 3.21
C ASP A 603 17.87 -24.84 2.55
N ILE A 604 18.54 -24.56 1.43
CA ILE A 604 19.30 -25.53 0.64
C ILE A 604 20.81 -25.43 0.89
N SER A 605 21.25 -24.86 2.00
CA SER A 605 22.65 -24.60 2.31
C SER A 605 23.47 -25.89 2.46
N GLU A 606 22.93 -26.84 3.20
CA GLU A 606 23.64 -28.08 3.59
C GLU A 606 23.02 -29.34 2.98
N HIS A 607 21.85 -29.23 2.35
CA HIS A 607 21.06 -30.37 1.89
C HIS A 607 20.65 -30.18 0.42
N ASN A 608 20.40 -31.30 -0.27
CA ASN A 608 19.69 -31.23 -1.54
C ASN A 608 18.23 -30.74 -1.29
N GLU A 609 17.59 -30.20 -2.30
CA GLU A 609 16.28 -29.57 -2.16
C GLU A 609 15.20 -30.49 -1.57
N GLU A 610 15.26 -31.80 -1.82
CA GLU A 610 14.25 -32.76 -1.31
C GLU A 610 14.30 -32.89 0.21
N ALA A 611 15.52 -33.02 0.76
CA ALA A 611 15.76 -33.18 2.20
C ALA A 611 15.85 -31.85 2.98
N ALA A 612 15.92 -30.71 2.28
CA ALA A 612 16.13 -29.41 2.88
C ALA A 612 14.94 -28.97 3.76
N PRO A 613 15.20 -28.38 4.94
CA PRO A 613 14.13 -27.86 5.81
C PRO A 613 13.46 -26.64 5.21
N TYR A 614 12.20 -26.40 5.60
CA TYR A 614 11.47 -25.21 5.24
C TYR A 614 11.97 -24.00 6.04
N LEU A 615 11.95 -22.83 5.42
CA LEU A 615 12.19 -21.57 6.12
C LEU A 615 11.07 -21.34 7.15
N VAL A 616 11.45 -20.76 8.28
CA VAL A 616 10.53 -20.55 9.41
C VAL A 616 9.53 -19.43 9.17
N TYR A 617 8.34 -19.52 9.78
CA TYR A 617 7.27 -18.52 9.74
C TYR A 617 6.78 -18.17 8.33
N ILE A 618 6.93 -19.06 7.36
CA ILE A 618 6.40 -18.92 6.01
C ILE A 618 5.31 -19.97 5.79
N PRO A 619 4.05 -19.56 5.59
CA PRO A 619 2.97 -20.49 5.32
C PRO A 619 3.09 -21.10 3.92
N GLY A 620 2.99 -22.42 3.85
CA GLY A 620 3.08 -23.14 2.57
C GLY A 620 1.86 -22.95 1.65
N ARG A 621 0.74 -22.44 2.18
CA ARG A 621 -0.51 -22.22 1.43
C ARG A 621 -1.25 -21.04 2.00
N ASN A 622 -1.63 -20.10 1.15
CA ASN A 622 -2.50 -18.98 1.49
C ASN A 622 -3.66 -18.89 0.50
N TYR A 623 -4.86 -18.66 0.98
CA TYR A 623 -6.06 -18.48 0.16
C TYR A 623 -6.80 -17.23 0.58
N SER A 624 -7.38 -16.52 -0.39
CA SER A 624 -8.27 -15.40 -0.15
C SER A 624 -9.53 -15.56 -1.02
N LEU A 625 -10.68 -15.27 -0.45
CA LEU A 625 -11.95 -15.18 -1.15
C LEU A 625 -12.63 -13.89 -0.73
N LYS A 626 -12.93 -13.03 -1.69
CA LYS A 626 -13.60 -11.74 -1.47
C LYS A 626 -14.91 -11.70 -2.20
N MET A 627 -15.90 -11.12 -1.57
CA MET A 627 -17.21 -10.84 -2.17
C MET A 627 -17.57 -9.38 -1.88
N GLU A 628 -17.98 -8.67 -2.91
CA GLU A 628 -18.53 -7.32 -2.79
C GLU A 628 -19.90 -7.27 -3.46
N LEU A 629 -20.86 -6.75 -2.72
CA LEU A 629 -22.22 -6.56 -3.16
C LEU A 629 -22.57 -5.07 -3.10
N ASN A 630 -22.80 -4.47 -4.25
CA ASN A 630 -23.13 -3.06 -4.42
C ASN A 630 -24.60 -2.92 -4.84
N TRP A 631 -25.50 -2.69 -3.88
CA TRP A 631 -26.93 -2.57 -4.16
C TRP A 631 -27.43 -1.17 -3.86
N LYS A 632 -27.60 -0.35 -4.90
CA LYS A 632 -27.99 1.06 -4.80
C LYS A 632 -26.99 1.85 -3.93
N LYS A 633 -27.41 2.19 -2.70
CA LYS A 633 -26.62 2.96 -1.71
C LYS A 633 -25.92 2.07 -0.68
N LEU A 634 -26.19 0.78 -0.71
CA LEU A 634 -25.66 -0.20 0.23
C LEU A 634 -24.51 -0.97 -0.43
N LYS A 635 -23.38 -1.00 0.26
CA LYS A 635 -22.25 -1.85 -0.07
C LYS A 635 -22.03 -2.84 1.07
N LEU A 636 -22.00 -4.11 0.73
CA LEU A 636 -21.62 -5.19 1.64
C LEU A 636 -20.36 -5.85 1.09
N TRP A 637 -19.44 -6.19 1.98
CA TRP A 637 -18.26 -6.93 1.59
C TRP A 637 -17.92 -8.02 2.60
N SER A 638 -17.24 -9.06 2.13
CA SER A 638 -16.68 -10.10 2.97
C SER A 638 -15.30 -10.50 2.44
N ASP A 639 -14.35 -10.67 3.35
CA ASP A 639 -13.01 -11.16 3.08
C ASP A 639 -12.75 -12.40 3.91
N TYR A 640 -12.62 -13.53 3.25
CA TYR A 640 -12.16 -14.77 3.86
C TYR A 640 -10.69 -14.96 3.54
N HIS A 641 -9.89 -15.23 4.57
CA HIS A 641 -8.47 -15.51 4.44
C HIS A 641 -8.12 -16.81 5.17
N TYR A 642 -7.33 -17.65 4.51
CA TYR A 642 -6.73 -18.85 5.11
C TYR A 642 -5.21 -18.77 5.01
N SER A 643 -4.52 -18.94 6.16
CA SER A 643 -3.07 -19.13 6.23
C SER A 643 -2.76 -20.55 6.65
N GLY A 644 -1.87 -21.21 5.93
CA GLY A 644 -1.48 -22.60 6.17
C GLY A 644 -0.55 -22.77 7.38
N LYS A 645 -0.17 -24.00 7.64
CA LYS A 645 0.80 -24.32 8.71
C LYS A 645 2.14 -23.64 8.47
N GLN A 646 2.85 -23.29 9.56
CA GLN A 646 4.16 -22.62 9.54
C GLN A 646 5.13 -23.34 10.48
N TYR A 647 6.33 -23.63 10.01
CA TYR A 647 7.40 -24.15 10.84
C TYR A 647 8.00 -23.02 11.69
N THR A 648 8.38 -23.35 12.93
CA THR A 648 8.84 -22.36 13.92
C THR A 648 10.32 -22.49 14.27
N THR A 649 10.93 -23.64 13.92
CA THR A 649 12.36 -23.93 14.16
C THR A 649 13.07 -24.23 12.85
N PRO A 650 14.36 -23.82 12.68
CA PRO A 650 15.11 -24.02 11.43
C PRO A 650 15.30 -25.48 11.03
N ASP A 651 15.32 -26.41 12.00
CA ASP A 651 15.45 -27.85 11.77
C ASP A 651 14.10 -28.52 11.43
N ASN A 652 12.98 -27.80 11.55
CA ASN A 652 11.61 -28.26 11.38
C ASN A 652 11.22 -29.46 12.27
N LEU A 653 11.94 -29.70 13.35
CA LEU A 653 11.65 -30.81 14.29
C LEU A 653 10.52 -30.48 15.26
N THR A 654 10.29 -29.21 15.53
CA THR A 654 9.16 -28.75 16.37
C THR A 654 7.86 -28.81 15.54
N GLU A 655 6.76 -29.24 16.18
CA GLU A 655 5.45 -29.23 15.54
C GLU A 655 5.12 -27.83 14.99
N PRO A 656 4.74 -27.71 13.70
CA PRO A 656 4.43 -26.43 13.10
C PRO A 656 3.15 -25.85 13.68
N PHE A 657 3.04 -24.53 13.72
CA PHE A 657 1.78 -23.88 14.02
C PHE A 657 0.69 -24.32 13.03
N PRO A 658 -0.51 -24.64 13.53
CA PRO A 658 -1.62 -25.04 12.68
C PRO A 658 -2.08 -23.89 11.79
N GLY A 659 -2.59 -24.21 10.61
CA GLY A 659 -3.23 -23.22 9.76
C GLY A 659 -4.52 -22.68 10.40
N TYR A 660 -4.88 -21.45 10.02
CA TYR A 660 -6.07 -20.77 10.52
C TYR A 660 -6.85 -20.07 9.41
N SER A 661 -8.14 -19.85 9.68
CA SER A 661 -9.06 -19.11 8.80
C SER A 661 -9.62 -17.90 9.52
N LEU A 662 -9.69 -16.78 8.82
CA LEU A 662 -10.32 -15.55 9.30
C LEU A 662 -11.42 -15.14 8.31
N LEU A 663 -12.47 -14.53 8.82
CA LEU A 663 -13.56 -13.96 8.03
C LEU A 663 -13.83 -12.56 8.55
N ASP A 664 -13.69 -11.57 7.67
CA ASP A 664 -14.06 -10.19 7.93
C ASP A 664 -15.31 -9.83 7.12
N LEU A 665 -16.19 -9.04 7.72
CA LEU A 665 -17.44 -8.60 7.12
C LEU A 665 -17.58 -7.10 7.27
N GLY A 666 -18.14 -6.44 6.27
CA GLY A 666 -18.38 -5.01 6.36
C GLY A 666 -19.62 -4.55 5.62
N LEU A 667 -20.13 -3.43 6.09
CA LEU A 667 -21.27 -2.73 5.55
C LEU A 667 -20.99 -1.24 5.47
N ASN A 668 -21.34 -0.63 4.34
CA ASN A 668 -21.35 0.82 4.16
C ASN A 668 -22.67 1.23 3.53
N TYR A 669 -23.23 2.37 3.95
CA TYR A 669 -24.46 2.92 3.40
C TYR A 669 -24.28 4.40 3.09
N SER A 670 -24.22 4.78 1.82
CA SER A 670 -24.03 6.16 1.38
C SER A 670 -25.36 6.88 1.17
N MET A 671 -25.54 8.03 1.81
CA MET A 671 -26.73 8.88 1.67
C MET A 671 -26.34 10.34 1.46
N PHE A 672 -27.16 11.05 0.70
CA PHE A 672 -26.94 12.47 0.44
C PHE A 672 -27.97 13.28 1.24
N ILE A 673 -27.50 14.12 2.17
CA ILE A 673 -28.32 14.93 3.08
C ILE A 673 -27.83 16.37 3.04
N GLN A 674 -28.65 17.30 2.58
CA GLN A 674 -28.35 18.74 2.57
C GLN A 674 -26.99 19.13 2.00
N GLY A 675 -26.57 18.49 0.91
CA GLY A 675 -25.27 18.76 0.29
C GLY A 675 -24.11 17.93 0.83
N TRP A 676 -24.32 17.19 1.92
CA TRP A 676 -23.32 16.26 2.47
C TRP A 676 -23.55 14.83 2.00
N ASN A 677 -22.48 14.16 1.60
CA ASN A 677 -22.44 12.71 1.52
C ASN A 677 -22.15 12.17 2.92
N VAL A 678 -23.10 11.44 3.47
CA VAL A 678 -23.03 10.82 4.80
C VAL A 678 -22.94 9.33 4.62
N SER A 679 -21.85 8.71 5.06
CA SER A 679 -21.55 7.29 4.86
C SER A 679 -21.27 6.62 6.21
N PRO A 680 -22.32 6.15 6.95
CA PRO A 680 -22.12 5.27 8.08
C PRO A 680 -21.60 3.90 7.59
N PHE A 681 -20.72 3.31 8.38
CA PHE A 681 -20.13 2.00 8.10
C PHE A 681 -19.99 1.16 9.37
N PHE A 682 -19.91 -0.15 9.17
CA PHE A 682 -19.72 -1.11 10.24
C PHE A 682 -18.88 -2.29 9.75
N THR A 683 -17.92 -2.73 10.56
CA THR A 683 -16.99 -3.83 10.24
C THR A 683 -16.91 -4.82 11.38
N ILE A 684 -16.92 -6.09 11.06
CA ILE A 684 -16.64 -7.20 11.97
C ILE A 684 -15.35 -7.84 11.52
N ARG A 685 -14.34 -7.88 12.40
CA ARG A 685 -13.08 -8.58 12.16
C ARG A 685 -13.10 -9.93 12.85
N ASN A 686 -12.48 -10.93 12.23
CA ASN A 686 -12.43 -12.29 12.74
C ASN A 686 -13.83 -12.78 13.20
N ALA A 687 -14.85 -12.67 12.32
CA ALA A 687 -16.24 -13.05 12.62
C ALA A 687 -16.38 -14.53 13.05
N LEU A 688 -15.41 -15.38 12.72
CA LEU A 688 -15.34 -16.78 13.16
C LEU A 688 -14.83 -16.90 14.60
N ASN A 689 -14.42 -15.81 15.22
CA ASN A 689 -13.82 -15.77 16.58
C ASN A 689 -12.68 -16.80 16.75
N LYS A 690 -11.86 -16.97 15.70
CA LYS A 690 -10.76 -17.92 15.69
C LYS A 690 -9.66 -17.46 16.62
N GLN A 691 -9.23 -18.33 17.53
CA GLN A 691 -7.99 -18.16 18.30
C GLN A 691 -6.84 -18.78 17.51
N TYR A 692 -5.76 -18.04 17.35
CA TYR A 692 -4.58 -18.46 16.57
C TYR A 692 -3.34 -17.75 17.06
N ASP A 693 -2.17 -18.29 16.74
CA ASP A 693 -0.87 -17.71 17.02
C ASP A 693 -0.12 -17.50 15.69
N ILE A 694 0.59 -16.37 15.58
CA ILE A 694 1.49 -16.07 14.48
C ILE A 694 2.94 -16.31 14.90
N TYR A 695 3.28 -15.89 16.10
CA TYR A 695 4.53 -16.20 16.79
C TYR A 695 4.27 -16.94 18.09
N ALA A 696 5.25 -17.73 18.54
CA ALA A 696 5.18 -18.40 19.83
C ALA A 696 4.93 -17.38 20.95
N TYR A 697 3.91 -17.65 21.75
CA TYR A 697 3.55 -16.81 22.91
C TYR A 697 3.08 -15.38 22.55
N VAL A 698 2.63 -15.14 21.31
CA VAL A 698 2.01 -13.89 20.88
C VAL A 698 0.58 -14.15 20.43
N PRO A 699 -0.38 -14.18 21.38
CA PRO A 699 -1.78 -14.46 21.08
C PRO A 699 -2.39 -13.37 20.21
N GLN A 700 -3.34 -13.76 19.37
CA GLN A 700 -4.05 -12.89 18.47
C GLN A 700 -5.45 -12.56 19.00
N PRO A 701 -6.04 -11.41 18.62
CA PRO A 701 -7.38 -11.03 19.04
C PRO A 701 -8.44 -11.98 18.45
N GLY A 702 -9.51 -12.22 19.22
CA GLY A 702 -10.73 -12.84 18.72
C GLY A 702 -11.57 -11.88 17.89
N ILE A 703 -12.90 -12.06 17.89
CA ILE A 703 -13.83 -11.18 17.18
C ILE A 703 -13.73 -9.74 17.68
N ALA A 704 -13.73 -8.80 16.73
CA ALA A 704 -13.72 -7.36 17.02
C ALA A 704 -14.72 -6.61 16.11
N PHE A 705 -15.29 -5.52 16.65
CA PHE A 705 -16.31 -4.71 16.01
C PHE A 705 -15.83 -3.28 15.88
N TYR A 706 -16.05 -2.68 14.71
CA TYR A 706 -15.71 -1.29 14.41
C TYR A 706 -16.88 -0.63 13.70
N GLY A 707 -17.14 0.63 14.00
CA GLY A 707 -18.21 1.36 13.34
C GLY A 707 -17.97 2.85 13.38
N GLY A 708 -18.43 3.54 12.35
CA GLY A 708 -18.17 4.96 12.23
C GLY A 708 -19.04 5.64 11.18
N VAL A 709 -18.72 6.90 10.94
CA VAL A 709 -19.37 7.72 9.92
C VAL A 709 -18.33 8.58 9.20
N SER A 710 -18.42 8.63 7.88
CA SER A 710 -17.70 9.58 7.04
C SER A 710 -18.68 10.64 6.51
N LEU A 711 -18.30 11.90 6.63
CA LEU A 711 -19.04 13.06 6.14
C LEU A 711 -18.19 13.78 5.11
N GLN A 712 -18.73 13.99 3.92
CA GLN A 712 -18.02 14.67 2.84
C GLN A 712 -18.92 15.70 2.18
N VAL A 713 -18.38 16.89 1.94
CA VAL A 713 -19.03 17.93 1.13
C VAL A 713 -18.07 18.38 0.04
N SER A 714 -18.59 18.51 -1.18
CA SER A 714 -17.83 18.98 -2.33
C SER A 714 -18.59 20.16 -2.96
N ASN A 715 -17.87 21.28 -3.16
CA ASN A 715 -18.37 22.43 -3.91
C ASN A 715 -17.52 22.57 -5.18
N PRO A 716 -18.12 22.63 -6.37
CA PRO A 716 -17.41 22.81 -7.65
C PRO A 716 -16.69 24.15 -7.74
#